data_aa214a1a508abdd6ef7d4342778f769f
#
_entry.id   aa214a1a508abdd6ef7d4342778f769f
#
_cell.length_a   1.000
_cell.length_b   1.000
_cell.length_c   1.000
_cell.angle_alpha   90.00
_cell.angle_beta   90.00
_cell.angle_gamma   90.00
#
_symmetry.space_group_name_H-M   'P 1'
#
loop_
_entity.id
_entity.type
_entity.pdbx_description
1 polymer ?
#
loop_
_entity_poly.entity_id
_entity_poly.type
_entity_poly.pdbx_seq_one_letter_code
_entity_poly.pdbx_strand_id
1 'polypeptide(L)'
;LDRFATSEPEVLANLQVIVNSTRMRHRLTEELVELDAMLHPRILTLPEVSELIPNNYKPNPPYSLVHKFELMALVEKLVEAQPDIAAQSSIYALTKSLSDLIDEIQGEAVPIEKILNLDISDLSGHWKRSQLFLNIIKKYLENRKTDPDEEAWLRLVMGALTSYWSKNPPQNPILIAGSSGSRATTRKLIQGIIRLPNGAVVLPGFDFTLPKELWGEKEQVGVPEDHPQYRNLKTFFALGLRKEKLKKWYLKEKSNIPLQNLIGLSLRPAPVTDCWLEEGPKLGNVSDITEKISLVEADSIRDEALAISFRIISAVKEEQSLILISPNRKLTRMVSAYLSNWDIVPDDSAGVPLQLTPSGRFLRLVLSLFTGPVTTTKVFALLKHPLTHSGGEFRNDHLEFVQSLELFFRTADVSIFSAESISIWLREVKNPYALKWASWVCNILEMFTLQDSHVFEEILDKHIEIANKLASGPDQNETNRSGGLWKQNNGQHCFKIIEKIKEAAPTASSITTSRYADVFNSILADEHVPEINPTHPYIMIWGTLEARAHNAEILILAGMNEGSWPAPAAIDPWLNRKMRKEVGLLSPERRIGLSAHDYQQSVCSSNVLITRSTKDNEAETIPSRWLNRLLNLLSGLSGNNGPEAIEKMKGRGTKWLDWANETKIFTPTKPAKRPSPKPPKNTRPKKLSVTEIKTLIRDPYAIYAKHILKLKPLKPLHRTADPLLRGVIIHKIFEQFVRNWQQDASLLDQKNLLLNLTKEQLIKKVASPTAQLFWFSRVEKIADWFVLEEANRKTLSKPIALEKKGQIIIPSLDFKLTAQVDRVDINQDGKAIIYDYKTGAVPTKNVQLHFDKQLFLLALIIEDGGFSDIAPLSVSNASFIDLTNKKEIFAPFDQESLETHRGKFHLLIERYLNPDQGFTARRAMFQVEDISDYDGISRFGEWSIQDKAQ
;
A
#
# COMPACT_ATOMS: atom_id res chain seq x y z
N LEU A 1 1.24 -30.91 35.77
CA LEU A 1 1.51 -32.39 35.81
C LEU A 1 1.82 -32.86 37.19
N ASP A 2 2.76 -32.22 37.90
CA ASP A 2 3.18 -32.64 39.26
C ASP A 2 2.01 -32.77 40.26
N ARG A 3 0.97 -31.94 40.11
CA ARG A 3 -0.25 -32.02 40.97
C ARG A 3 -0.99 -33.34 40.77
N PHE A 4 -0.87 -33.94 39.61
CA PHE A 4 -1.54 -35.18 39.21
C PHE A 4 -0.54 -36.34 38.96
N ALA A 5 0.77 -36.11 39.15
CA ALA A 5 1.83 -37.08 38.88
C ALA A 5 1.79 -38.35 39.76
N THR A 6 1.08 -38.28 40.89
CA THR A 6 0.79 -39.45 41.75
C THR A 6 -0.42 -40.24 41.29
N SER A 7 -1.11 -39.77 40.23
CA SER A 7 -2.31 -40.36 39.69
C SER A 7 -1.96 -41.36 38.60
N GLU A 8 -2.83 -42.34 38.34
CA GLU A 8 -2.69 -43.27 37.23
C GLU A 8 -2.56 -42.52 35.86
N PRO A 9 -1.81 -43.02 34.86
CA PRO A 9 -1.60 -42.39 33.56
C PRO A 9 -2.91 -41.96 32.87
N GLU A 10 -3.99 -42.67 33.12
CA GLU A 10 -5.31 -42.40 32.62
C GLU A 10 -5.89 -41.04 33.11
N VAL A 11 -5.49 -40.59 34.31
CA VAL A 11 -5.94 -39.29 34.85
C VAL A 11 -5.32 -38.12 34.05
N LEU A 12 -4.09 -38.28 33.58
CA LEU A 12 -3.44 -37.28 32.71
C LEU A 12 -4.06 -37.25 31.33
N ALA A 13 -4.39 -38.41 30.77
CA ALA A 13 -5.07 -38.51 29.49
C ALA A 13 -6.46 -37.85 29.52
N ASN A 14 -7.13 -37.91 30.64
CA ASN A 14 -8.46 -37.34 30.83
C ASN A 14 -8.42 -35.88 31.32
N LEU A 15 -7.25 -35.27 31.54
CA LEU A 15 -7.13 -33.85 31.87
C LEU A 15 -7.55 -33.00 30.66
N GLN A 16 -8.42 -32.02 30.91
CA GLN A 16 -8.85 -31.04 29.95
C GLN A 16 -8.20 -29.69 30.21
N VAL A 17 -7.45 -29.18 29.24
CA VAL A 17 -6.76 -27.89 29.34
C VAL A 17 -7.41 -26.89 28.42
N ILE A 18 -7.92 -25.80 28.95
CA ILE A 18 -8.53 -24.72 28.17
C ILE A 18 -7.53 -23.56 28.04
N VAL A 19 -7.25 -23.13 26.81
CA VAL A 19 -6.27 -22.10 26.47
C VAL A 19 -6.88 -20.98 25.61
N ASN A 20 -6.18 -19.86 25.52
CA ASN A 20 -6.69 -18.67 24.83
C ASN A 20 -6.56 -18.73 23.31
N SER A 21 -5.61 -19.48 22.76
CA SER A 21 -5.32 -19.48 21.32
C SER A 21 -4.89 -20.84 20.81
N THR A 22 -5.09 -21.08 19.52
CA THR A 22 -4.60 -22.28 18.80
C THR A 22 -3.08 -22.43 18.88
N ARG A 23 -2.31 -21.33 18.86
CA ARG A 23 -0.86 -21.37 19.01
C ARG A 23 -0.44 -21.84 20.39
N MET A 24 -1.09 -21.36 21.44
CA MET A 24 -0.86 -21.87 22.80
C MET A 24 -1.15 -23.37 22.89
N ARG A 25 -2.20 -23.84 22.20
CA ARG A 25 -2.48 -25.27 22.10
C ARG A 25 -1.34 -26.02 21.42
N HIS A 26 -0.88 -25.55 20.23
CA HIS A 26 0.23 -26.19 19.53
C HIS A 26 1.49 -26.25 20.39
N ARG A 27 1.85 -25.13 21.02
CA ARG A 27 3.04 -25.06 21.87
C ARG A 27 2.97 -26.01 23.06
N LEU A 28 1.84 -26.05 23.77
CA LEU A 28 1.65 -27.00 24.86
C LEU A 28 1.68 -28.46 24.37
N THR A 29 1.20 -28.74 23.17
CA THR A 29 1.27 -30.06 22.56
C THR A 29 2.72 -30.43 22.26
N GLU A 30 3.53 -29.53 21.69
CA GLU A 30 4.95 -29.73 21.43
C GLU A 30 5.72 -30.03 22.74
N GLU A 31 5.54 -29.20 23.77
CA GLU A 31 6.18 -29.41 25.09
C GLU A 31 5.78 -30.75 25.73
N LEU A 32 4.54 -31.21 25.52
CA LEU A 32 4.07 -32.50 26.02
C LEU A 32 4.64 -33.67 25.22
N VAL A 33 4.90 -33.52 23.92
CA VAL A 33 5.53 -34.55 23.05
C VAL A 33 6.97 -34.76 23.47
N GLU A 34 7.68 -33.73 23.92
CA GLU A 34 9.05 -33.83 24.41
C GLU A 34 9.16 -34.57 25.76
N LEU A 35 8.06 -34.66 26.51
CA LEU A 35 7.99 -35.42 27.76
C LEU A 35 7.57 -36.87 27.50
N ASP A 36 8.45 -37.77 27.14
CA ASP A 36 8.30 -39.24 26.94
C ASP A 36 6.87 -39.81 26.81
N ALA A 37 6.71 -40.96 26.16
CA ALA A 37 5.44 -41.61 25.79
C ALA A 37 4.29 -41.48 26.80
N MET A 38 3.58 -40.38 26.77
CA MET A 38 2.42 -40.10 27.61
C MET A 38 1.14 -40.04 26.76
N LEU A 39 0.02 -40.44 27.33
CA LEU A 39 -1.29 -40.10 26.80
C LEU A 39 -1.53 -38.60 27.05
N HIS A 40 -1.57 -37.81 25.96
CA HIS A 40 -1.66 -36.36 26.06
C HIS A 40 -3.04 -35.86 26.56
N PRO A 41 -3.08 -34.82 27.40
CA PRO A 41 -4.33 -34.17 27.79
C PRO A 41 -5.05 -33.54 26.58
N ARG A 42 -6.37 -33.45 26.67
CA ARG A 42 -7.17 -32.76 25.65
C ARG A 42 -7.04 -31.24 25.82
N ILE A 43 -6.41 -30.60 24.86
CA ILE A 43 -6.22 -29.12 24.89
C ILE A 43 -7.27 -28.46 23.97
N LEU A 44 -8.09 -27.57 24.54
CA LEU A 44 -9.20 -26.89 23.91
C LEU A 44 -8.97 -25.37 23.90
N THR A 45 -9.41 -24.72 22.84
CA THR A 45 -9.54 -23.26 22.83
C THR A 45 -10.90 -22.80 23.36
N LEU A 46 -11.06 -21.51 23.70
CA LEU A 46 -12.32 -20.99 24.24
C LEU A 46 -13.57 -21.27 23.37
N PRO A 47 -13.54 -21.14 22.02
CA PRO A 47 -14.67 -21.53 21.17
C PRO A 47 -14.99 -23.03 21.21
N GLU A 48 -13.97 -23.88 21.33
CA GLU A 48 -14.11 -25.35 21.36
C GLU A 48 -14.66 -25.88 22.69
N VAL A 49 -14.76 -25.05 23.74
CA VAL A 49 -15.39 -25.41 25.02
C VAL A 49 -16.84 -25.89 24.83
N SER A 50 -17.50 -25.49 23.74
CA SER A 50 -18.83 -26.00 23.36
C SER A 50 -18.86 -27.52 23.17
N GLU A 51 -17.73 -28.18 22.93
CA GLU A 51 -17.60 -29.62 22.80
C GLU A 51 -17.76 -30.37 24.14
N LEU A 52 -17.63 -29.64 25.24
CA LEU A 52 -17.83 -30.18 26.60
C LEU A 52 -19.33 -30.23 27.01
N ILE A 53 -20.20 -29.72 26.16
CA ILE A 53 -21.64 -29.73 26.39
C ILE A 53 -22.26 -30.86 25.58
N PRO A 54 -23.13 -31.71 26.18
CA PRO A 54 -23.92 -32.68 25.43
C PRO A 54 -24.77 -32.02 24.33
N ASN A 55 -24.90 -32.67 23.17
CA ASN A 55 -25.58 -32.10 21.99
C ASN A 55 -26.99 -31.56 22.27
N ASN A 56 -27.72 -32.11 23.21
CA ASN A 56 -29.09 -31.68 23.57
C ASN A 56 -29.14 -30.31 24.30
N TYR A 57 -27.97 -29.77 24.69
CA TYR A 57 -27.85 -28.50 25.41
C TYR A 57 -27.01 -27.48 24.63
N LYS A 58 -26.53 -27.85 23.43
CA LYS A 58 -25.61 -27.02 22.62
C LYS A 58 -26.39 -26.00 21.81
N PRO A 59 -26.15 -24.68 21.95
CA PRO A 59 -26.70 -23.65 21.07
C PRO A 59 -26.26 -23.82 19.62
N ASN A 60 -27.09 -23.39 18.66
CA ASN A 60 -26.75 -23.39 17.25
C ASN A 60 -25.54 -22.47 16.99
N PRO A 61 -24.61 -22.85 16.08
CA PRO A 61 -23.47 -22.02 15.74
C PRO A 61 -23.91 -20.73 15.01
N PRO A 62 -23.17 -19.61 15.17
CA PRO A 62 -23.50 -18.34 14.55
C PRO A 62 -23.15 -18.30 13.05
N TYR A 63 -23.89 -17.48 12.28
CA TYR A 63 -23.62 -17.14 10.88
C TYR A 63 -23.07 -15.69 10.74
N SER A 64 -21.83 -15.46 11.10
CA SER A 64 -21.29 -14.12 11.32
C SER A 64 -21.33 -13.18 10.11
N LEU A 65 -21.15 -13.67 8.88
CA LEU A 65 -21.14 -12.82 7.68
C LEU A 65 -22.55 -12.44 7.21
N VAL A 66 -23.51 -13.36 7.34
CA VAL A 66 -24.93 -13.08 7.07
C VAL A 66 -25.42 -11.96 7.99
N HIS A 67 -25.07 -12.02 9.29
CA HIS A 67 -25.43 -11.01 10.27
C HIS A 67 -24.83 -9.64 9.93
N LYS A 68 -23.59 -9.60 9.45
CA LYS A 68 -22.95 -8.34 9.00
C LYS A 68 -23.65 -7.72 7.79
N PHE A 69 -24.09 -8.52 6.83
CA PHE A 69 -24.81 -8.01 5.66
C PHE A 69 -26.21 -7.49 6.00
N GLU A 70 -26.92 -8.17 6.87
CA GLU A 70 -28.22 -7.67 7.38
C GLU A 70 -28.06 -6.37 8.17
N LEU A 71 -27.02 -6.30 9.02
CA LEU A 71 -26.68 -5.08 9.75
C LEU A 71 -26.30 -3.96 8.80
N MET A 72 -25.54 -4.27 7.73
CA MET A 72 -25.17 -3.32 6.69
C MET A 72 -26.41 -2.74 5.99
N ALA A 73 -27.39 -3.57 5.65
CA ALA A 73 -28.65 -3.12 5.05
C ALA A 73 -29.43 -2.17 5.96
N LEU A 74 -29.39 -2.37 7.28
CA LEU A 74 -29.99 -1.46 8.25
C LEU A 74 -29.23 -0.13 8.37
N VAL A 75 -27.89 -0.19 8.39
CA VAL A 75 -27.03 0.99 8.42
C VAL A 75 -27.21 1.82 7.15
N GLU A 76 -27.35 1.17 6.00
CA GLU A 76 -27.59 1.80 4.71
C GLU A 76 -28.89 2.60 4.70
N LYS A 77 -30.00 2.01 5.11
CA LYS A 77 -31.30 2.69 5.23
C LYS A 77 -31.24 3.88 6.20
N LEU A 78 -30.46 3.76 7.27
CA LEU A 78 -30.29 4.87 8.21
C LEU A 78 -29.51 6.03 7.60
N VAL A 79 -28.40 5.75 6.90
CA VAL A 79 -27.57 6.77 6.24
C VAL A 79 -28.33 7.43 5.09
N GLU A 80 -29.19 6.70 4.38
CA GLU A 80 -30.09 7.27 3.36
C GLU A 80 -31.13 8.22 3.97
N ALA A 81 -31.70 7.86 5.13
CA ALA A 81 -32.66 8.71 5.84
C ALA A 81 -31.99 9.91 6.51
N GLN A 82 -30.73 9.83 6.87
CA GLN A 82 -29.95 10.87 7.56
C GLN A 82 -28.50 10.92 7.03
N PRO A 83 -28.27 11.56 5.87
CA PRO A 83 -26.95 11.60 5.21
C PRO A 83 -25.81 12.20 6.05
N ASP A 84 -26.17 13.07 7.02
CA ASP A 84 -25.19 13.74 7.90
C ASP A 84 -24.50 12.80 8.90
N ILE A 85 -24.99 11.56 9.06
CA ILE A 85 -24.38 10.60 10.02
C ILE A 85 -23.04 10.10 9.51
N ALA A 86 -22.96 9.82 8.20
CA ALA A 86 -21.73 9.42 7.57
C ALA A 86 -21.77 9.59 6.04
N ALA A 87 -20.63 9.75 5.42
CA ALA A 87 -20.51 9.63 3.97
C ALA A 87 -20.85 8.19 3.54
N GLN A 88 -21.54 8.05 2.42
CA GLN A 88 -21.97 6.73 1.90
C GLN A 88 -20.81 5.74 1.68
N SER A 89 -19.60 6.26 1.42
CA SER A 89 -18.38 5.48 1.26
C SER A 89 -17.88 4.77 2.53
N SER A 90 -18.41 5.11 3.71
CA SER A 90 -17.99 4.54 5.00
C SER A 90 -18.98 3.54 5.62
N ILE A 91 -20.01 3.11 4.88
CA ILE A 91 -21.09 2.23 5.40
C ILE A 91 -20.55 0.93 5.99
N TYR A 92 -19.61 0.26 5.28
CA TYR A 92 -19.04 -0.99 5.79
C TYR A 92 -18.23 -0.77 7.08
N ALA A 93 -17.44 0.31 7.16
CA ALA A 93 -16.68 0.63 8.36
C ALA A 93 -17.60 0.94 9.56
N LEU A 94 -18.70 1.66 9.34
CA LEU A 94 -19.72 1.90 10.35
C LEU A 94 -20.39 0.59 10.77
N THR A 95 -20.76 -0.27 9.83
CA THR A 95 -21.35 -1.58 10.12
C THR A 95 -20.42 -2.42 10.97
N LYS A 96 -19.12 -2.45 10.64
CA LYS A 96 -18.12 -3.15 11.42
C LYS A 96 -18.00 -2.59 12.84
N SER A 97 -17.87 -1.28 12.99
CA SER A 97 -17.77 -0.65 14.31
C SER A 97 -19.03 -0.89 15.17
N LEU A 98 -20.18 -1.03 14.53
CA LEU A 98 -21.43 -1.36 15.19
C LEU A 98 -21.51 -2.82 15.58
N SER A 99 -21.10 -3.73 14.70
CA SER A 99 -20.97 -5.16 15.03
C SER A 99 -20.05 -5.36 16.23
N ASP A 100 -18.89 -4.68 16.24
CA ASP A 100 -17.94 -4.73 17.35
C ASP A 100 -18.56 -4.21 18.67
N LEU A 101 -19.39 -3.15 18.61
CA LEU A 101 -20.11 -2.64 19.80
C LEU A 101 -21.18 -3.62 20.28
N ILE A 102 -21.94 -4.24 19.38
CA ILE A 102 -22.94 -5.26 19.70
C ILE A 102 -22.27 -6.45 20.38
N ASP A 103 -21.17 -6.94 19.82
CA ASP A 103 -20.37 -8.03 20.40
C ASP A 103 -19.87 -7.67 21.80
N GLU A 104 -19.43 -6.42 22.01
CA GLU A 104 -18.99 -5.95 23.33
C GLU A 104 -20.16 -5.90 24.34
N ILE A 105 -21.30 -5.34 23.95
CA ILE A 105 -22.51 -5.27 24.78
C ILE A 105 -22.93 -6.69 25.21
N GLN A 106 -22.95 -7.60 24.27
CA GLN A 106 -23.33 -8.99 24.53
C GLN A 106 -22.28 -9.74 25.34
N GLY A 107 -20.99 -9.55 25.01
CA GLY A 107 -19.88 -10.17 25.74
C GLY A 107 -19.75 -9.71 27.19
N GLU A 108 -20.05 -8.45 27.49
CA GLU A 108 -20.09 -7.91 28.88
C GLU A 108 -21.45 -8.09 29.56
N ALA A 109 -22.43 -8.71 28.86
CA ALA A 109 -23.79 -8.96 29.37
C ALA A 109 -24.53 -7.68 29.80
N VAL A 110 -24.30 -6.57 29.09
CA VAL A 110 -24.99 -5.31 29.36
C VAL A 110 -26.38 -5.34 28.75
N PRO A 111 -27.44 -5.09 29.55
CA PRO A 111 -28.82 -4.99 29.01
C PRO A 111 -28.93 -3.81 28.04
N ILE A 112 -29.45 -4.04 26.84
CA ILE A 112 -29.59 -3.00 25.81
C ILE A 112 -30.45 -1.83 26.30
N GLU A 113 -31.41 -2.10 27.20
CA GLU A 113 -32.32 -1.13 27.83
C GLU A 113 -31.52 -0.04 28.58
N LYS A 114 -30.40 -0.39 29.20
CA LYS A 114 -29.54 0.61 29.87
C LYS A 114 -28.95 1.61 28.91
N ILE A 115 -28.62 1.17 27.68
CA ILE A 115 -28.05 2.04 26.64
C ILE A 115 -29.15 2.95 26.08
N LEU A 116 -30.35 2.42 25.89
CA LEU A 116 -31.50 3.18 25.37
C LEU A 116 -32.02 4.25 26.32
N ASN A 117 -31.85 4.03 27.62
CA ASN A 117 -32.31 4.94 28.68
C ASN A 117 -31.24 5.90 29.19
N LEU A 118 -30.11 6.01 28.50
CA LEU A 118 -29.05 6.98 28.84
C LEU A 118 -29.61 8.40 28.77
N ASP A 119 -29.31 9.21 29.77
CA ASP A 119 -29.60 10.64 29.76
C ASP A 119 -28.61 11.35 28.80
N ILE A 120 -29.15 11.94 27.74
CA ILE A 120 -28.41 12.65 26.71
C ILE A 120 -28.77 14.13 26.63
N SER A 121 -29.44 14.67 27.66
CA SER A 121 -29.98 16.03 27.65
C SER A 121 -28.88 17.11 27.41
N ASP A 122 -27.67 16.86 27.88
CA ASP A 122 -26.50 17.74 27.76
C ASP A 122 -25.60 17.47 26.55
N LEU A 123 -25.99 16.57 25.65
CA LEU A 123 -25.10 16.09 24.58
C LEU A 123 -25.46 16.74 23.23
N SER A 124 -24.45 16.91 22.37
CA SER A 124 -24.61 17.43 21.01
C SER A 124 -25.58 16.61 20.16
N GLY A 125 -26.14 17.21 19.10
CA GLY A 125 -27.06 16.53 18.17
C GLY A 125 -26.53 15.21 17.56
N HIS A 126 -25.22 15.00 17.56
CA HIS A 126 -24.58 13.74 17.12
C HIS A 126 -24.98 12.56 18.01
N TRP A 127 -25.00 12.75 19.34
CA TRP A 127 -25.32 11.66 20.28
C TRP A 127 -26.83 11.30 20.28
N LYS A 128 -27.71 12.27 20.03
CA LYS A 128 -29.13 11.98 19.79
C LYS A 128 -29.33 11.06 18.58
N ARG A 129 -28.56 11.27 17.52
CA ARG A 129 -28.56 10.42 16.31
C ARG A 129 -28.09 9.00 16.62
N SER A 130 -27.02 8.86 17.41
CA SER A 130 -26.55 7.55 17.87
C SER A 130 -27.59 6.80 18.70
N GLN A 131 -28.37 7.50 19.54
CA GLN A 131 -29.46 6.90 20.30
C GLN A 131 -30.60 6.41 19.39
N LEU A 132 -31.02 7.18 18.40
CA LEU A 132 -32.02 6.74 17.41
C LEU A 132 -31.56 5.48 16.69
N PHE A 133 -30.29 5.41 16.37
CA PHE A 133 -29.70 4.26 15.76
C PHE A 133 -29.70 3.02 16.66
N LEU A 134 -29.34 3.18 17.93
CA LEU A 134 -29.41 2.10 18.94
C LEU A 134 -30.84 1.55 19.12
N ASN A 135 -31.87 2.36 18.95
CA ASN A 135 -33.26 1.90 18.94
C ASN A 135 -33.59 0.97 17.76
N ILE A 136 -32.99 1.21 16.58
CA ILE A 136 -33.12 0.31 15.42
C ILE A 136 -32.47 -1.04 15.73
N ILE A 137 -31.30 -1.02 16.37
CA ILE A 137 -30.59 -2.23 16.76
C ILE A 137 -31.34 -3.03 17.81
N LYS A 138 -32.02 -2.37 18.76
CA LYS A 138 -32.87 -3.07 19.72
C LYS A 138 -33.83 -4.02 18.98
N LYS A 139 -34.53 -3.50 17.99
CA LYS A 139 -35.49 -4.29 17.19
C LYS A 139 -34.78 -5.42 16.42
N TYR A 140 -33.57 -5.19 15.93
CA TYR A 140 -32.75 -6.20 15.29
C TYR A 140 -32.34 -7.31 16.25
N LEU A 141 -31.85 -6.98 17.45
CA LEU A 141 -31.43 -7.95 18.47
C LEU A 141 -32.60 -8.70 19.08
N GLU A 142 -33.77 -8.06 19.26
CA GLU A 142 -34.97 -8.72 19.76
C GLU A 142 -35.46 -9.80 18.80
N ASN A 143 -35.36 -9.58 17.49
CA ASN A 143 -35.72 -10.56 16.46
C ASN A 143 -34.72 -11.73 16.35
N ARG A 144 -33.53 -11.62 16.97
CA ARG A 144 -32.44 -12.59 16.86
C ARG A 144 -32.12 -13.38 18.12
N LYS A 145 -33.07 -13.48 19.03
CA LYS A 145 -32.89 -14.28 20.27
C LYS A 145 -32.62 -15.77 19.98
N THR A 146 -33.06 -16.28 18.84
CA THR A 146 -32.90 -17.68 18.43
C THR A 146 -31.67 -17.93 17.54
N ASP A 147 -31.04 -16.85 17.01
CA ASP A 147 -29.87 -16.89 16.12
C ASP A 147 -28.83 -15.86 16.59
N PRO A 148 -28.04 -16.20 17.62
CA PRO A 148 -27.13 -15.26 18.29
C PRO A 148 -25.89 -14.98 17.47
N ASP A 149 -25.32 -13.78 17.64
CA ASP A 149 -23.97 -13.43 17.18
C ASP A 149 -22.89 -14.23 17.95
N GLU A 150 -21.65 -14.20 17.50
CA GLU A 150 -20.56 -15.02 18.04
C GLU A 150 -20.36 -14.86 19.56
N GLU A 151 -20.33 -13.64 20.08
CA GLU A 151 -20.16 -13.37 21.53
C GLU A 151 -21.41 -13.75 22.33
N ALA A 152 -22.61 -13.52 21.80
CA ALA A 152 -23.84 -13.99 22.41
C ALA A 152 -23.91 -15.51 22.48
N TRP A 153 -23.49 -16.18 21.39
CA TRP A 153 -23.39 -17.63 21.33
C TRP A 153 -22.42 -18.18 22.39
N LEU A 154 -21.19 -17.62 22.46
CA LEU A 154 -20.22 -17.98 23.49
C LEU A 154 -20.80 -17.80 24.90
N ARG A 155 -21.52 -16.72 25.16
CA ARG A 155 -22.18 -16.48 26.45
C ARG A 155 -23.24 -17.53 26.76
N LEU A 156 -24.02 -17.94 25.75
CA LEU A 156 -25.02 -19.01 25.90
C LEU A 156 -24.34 -20.36 26.19
N VAL A 157 -23.27 -20.69 25.46
CA VAL A 157 -22.42 -21.86 25.68
C VAL A 157 -21.88 -21.88 27.10
N MET A 158 -21.27 -20.79 27.58
CA MET A 158 -20.74 -20.72 28.95
C MET A 158 -21.85 -20.82 30.01
N GLY A 159 -23.02 -20.23 29.75
CA GLY A 159 -24.19 -20.36 30.61
C GLY A 159 -24.70 -21.77 30.69
N ALA A 160 -24.86 -22.43 29.55
CA ALA A 160 -25.30 -23.83 29.47
C ALA A 160 -24.31 -24.77 30.17
N LEU A 161 -23.01 -24.60 29.90
CA LEU A 161 -21.94 -25.41 30.46
C LEU A 161 -21.89 -25.29 32.00
N THR A 162 -21.88 -24.05 32.55
CA THR A 162 -21.85 -23.85 34.00
C THR A 162 -23.09 -24.37 34.70
N SER A 163 -24.27 -24.25 34.06
CA SER A 163 -25.51 -24.82 34.56
C SER A 163 -25.52 -26.35 34.51
N TYR A 164 -24.96 -26.93 33.49
CA TYR A 164 -24.79 -28.39 33.35
C TYR A 164 -23.85 -28.93 34.43
N TRP A 165 -22.69 -28.29 34.62
CA TRP A 165 -21.68 -28.68 35.62
C TRP A 165 -22.18 -28.54 37.08
N SER A 166 -23.10 -27.60 37.33
CA SER A 166 -23.68 -27.47 38.66
C SER A 166 -24.55 -28.68 39.07
N LYS A 167 -25.13 -29.38 38.07
CA LYS A 167 -25.95 -30.58 38.25
C LYS A 167 -25.15 -31.87 38.05
N ASN A 168 -24.18 -31.85 37.15
CA ASN A 168 -23.38 -32.99 36.72
C ASN A 168 -21.89 -32.59 36.77
N PRO A 169 -21.27 -32.49 37.95
CA PRO A 169 -19.85 -32.07 38.04
C PRO A 169 -18.95 -33.11 37.34
N PRO A 170 -18.04 -32.68 36.44
CA PRO A 170 -17.13 -33.56 35.73
C PRO A 170 -16.19 -34.23 36.72
N GLN A 171 -15.96 -35.54 36.56
CA GLN A 171 -14.98 -36.32 37.36
C GLN A 171 -13.55 -36.01 36.91
N ASN A 172 -13.37 -35.73 35.64
CA ASN A 172 -12.05 -35.43 35.05
C ASN A 172 -11.57 -34.02 35.43
N PRO A 173 -10.28 -33.83 35.65
CA PRO A 173 -9.74 -32.51 35.97
C PRO A 173 -9.88 -31.53 34.81
N ILE A 174 -10.24 -30.27 35.12
CA ILE A 174 -10.34 -29.19 34.15
C ILE A 174 -9.43 -28.03 34.58
N LEU A 175 -8.54 -27.64 33.68
CA LEU A 175 -7.60 -26.55 33.88
C LEU A 175 -7.85 -25.44 32.86
N ILE A 176 -7.99 -24.18 33.27
CA ILE A 176 -7.91 -23.02 32.38
C ILE A 176 -6.62 -22.26 32.62
N ALA A 177 -5.85 -21.97 31.57
CA ALA A 177 -4.56 -21.30 31.67
C ALA A 177 -4.42 -20.15 30.67
N GLY A 178 -3.63 -19.13 31.03
CA GLY A 178 -3.26 -18.01 30.16
C GLY A 178 -4.36 -16.94 29.96
N SER A 179 -5.52 -17.07 30.61
CA SER A 179 -6.58 -16.08 30.54
C SER A 179 -6.64 -15.20 31.81
N SER A 180 -6.66 -13.89 31.60
CA SER A 180 -6.89 -12.90 32.68
C SER A 180 -8.39 -12.66 32.95
N GLY A 181 -9.31 -13.39 32.32
CA GLY A 181 -10.74 -13.17 32.46
C GLY A 181 -11.20 -11.81 31.90
N SER A 182 -10.61 -11.36 30.83
CA SER A 182 -10.80 -9.99 30.29
C SER A 182 -12.24 -9.69 29.83
N ARG A 183 -13.00 -10.70 29.41
CA ARG A 183 -14.43 -10.60 29.04
C ARG A 183 -15.29 -11.24 30.10
N ALA A 184 -16.52 -10.73 30.28
CA ALA A 184 -17.49 -11.28 31.26
C ALA A 184 -17.81 -12.76 30.96
N THR A 185 -17.87 -13.14 29.68
CA THR A 185 -18.05 -14.53 29.21
C THR A 185 -16.96 -15.45 29.77
N THR A 186 -15.70 -15.06 29.60
CA THR A 186 -14.55 -15.83 30.09
C THR A 186 -14.51 -15.87 31.62
N ARG A 187 -14.85 -14.75 32.31
CA ARG A 187 -14.96 -14.70 33.77
C ARG A 187 -15.99 -15.73 34.31
N LYS A 188 -17.14 -15.84 33.60
CA LYS A 188 -18.19 -16.82 33.96
C LYS A 188 -17.66 -18.26 33.83
N LEU A 189 -16.89 -18.58 32.81
CA LEU A 189 -16.24 -19.89 32.67
C LEU A 189 -15.24 -20.14 33.82
N ILE A 190 -14.37 -19.18 34.10
CA ILE A 190 -13.40 -19.23 35.21
C ILE A 190 -14.15 -19.48 36.53
N GLN A 191 -15.25 -18.76 36.78
CA GLN A 191 -16.10 -18.94 37.95
C GLN A 191 -16.70 -20.33 38.05
N GLY A 192 -17.12 -20.90 36.89
CA GLY A 192 -17.60 -22.27 36.82
C GLY A 192 -16.54 -23.29 37.20
N ILE A 193 -15.34 -23.17 36.62
CA ILE A 193 -14.19 -24.07 36.84
C ILE A 193 -13.70 -24.03 38.28
N ILE A 194 -13.60 -22.86 38.92
CA ILE A 194 -13.16 -22.73 40.32
C ILE A 194 -14.10 -23.45 41.32
N ARG A 195 -15.40 -23.61 40.95
CA ARG A 195 -16.38 -24.30 41.77
C ARG A 195 -16.35 -25.81 41.64
N LEU A 196 -15.65 -26.32 40.61
CA LEU A 196 -15.50 -27.76 40.40
C LEU A 196 -14.53 -28.38 41.42
N PRO A 197 -14.79 -29.60 41.89
CA PRO A 197 -13.88 -30.30 42.82
C PRO A 197 -12.45 -30.47 42.26
N ASN A 198 -12.38 -30.80 40.96
CA ASN A 198 -11.12 -30.99 40.21
C ASN A 198 -10.81 -29.85 39.24
N GLY A 199 -11.32 -28.62 39.51
CA GLY A 199 -11.06 -27.44 38.70
C GLY A 199 -9.81 -26.69 39.16
N ALA A 200 -9.04 -26.15 38.21
CA ALA A 200 -7.92 -25.28 38.50
C ALA A 200 -7.82 -24.12 37.48
N VAL A 201 -7.35 -22.96 37.96
CA VAL A 201 -7.22 -21.74 37.16
C VAL A 201 -5.82 -21.18 37.33
N VAL A 202 -5.13 -20.93 36.22
CA VAL A 202 -3.80 -20.31 36.19
C VAL A 202 -3.93 -18.92 35.55
N LEU A 203 -3.84 -17.89 36.39
CA LEU A 203 -3.86 -16.49 35.99
C LEU A 203 -2.44 -16.03 35.60
N PRO A 204 -2.22 -15.45 34.43
CA PRO A 204 -0.90 -14.95 34.05
C PRO A 204 -0.60 -13.63 34.76
N GLY A 205 0.67 -13.45 35.16
CA GLY A 205 1.25 -12.16 35.52
C GLY A 205 0.58 -11.40 36.66
N PHE A 206 0.19 -12.07 37.75
CA PHE A 206 -0.37 -11.42 38.90
C PHE A 206 0.76 -10.76 39.74
N ASP A 207 0.66 -9.44 39.99
CA ASP A 207 1.64 -8.69 40.80
C ASP A 207 1.31 -8.78 42.29
N PHE A 208 2.07 -9.61 42.99
CA PHE A 208 1.91 -9.78 44.44
C PHE A 208 2.53 -8.62 45.28
N THR A 209 3.32 -7.73 44.64
CA THR A 209 3.97 -6.59 45.31
C THR A 209 3.09 -5.33 45.30
N LEU A 210 1.96 -5.38 44.62
CA LEU A 210 1.03 -4.24 44.52
C LEU A 210 0.60 -3.79 45.94
N PRO A 211 0.72 -2.50 46.28
CA PRO A 211 0.27 -1.95 47.56
C PRO A 211 -1.18 -2.27 47.89
N LYS A 212 -1.48 -2.47 49.18
CA LYS A 212 -2.86 -2.85 49.61
C LYS A 212 -3.90 -1.79 49.24
N GLU A 213 -3.55 -0.55 49.26
CA GLU A 213 -4.37 0.61 48.93
C GLU A 213 -4.88 0.56 47.50
N LEU A 214 -4.13 -0.07 46.60
CA LEU A 214 -4.46 -0.24 45.18
C LEU A 214 -5.30 -1.49 44.87
N TRP A 215 -5.51 -2.37 45.87
CA TRP A 215 -6.37 -3.53 45.65
C TRP A 215 -7.84 -3.14 45.46
N GLY A 216 -8.29 -2.12 46.22
CA GLY A 216 -9.69 -1.69 46.22
C GLY A 216 -10.55 -2.43 47.23
N GLU A 217 -11.82 -2.01 47.37
CA GLU A 217 -12.80 -2.60 48.29
C GLU A 217 -14.12 -2.85 47.56
N LYS A 218 -14.83 -3.90 47.97
CA LYS A 218 -16.23 -4.20 47.59
C LYS A 218 -16.52 -4.01 46.12
N GLU A 219 -15.79 -4.70 45.26
CA GLU A 219 -15.94 -4.67 43.77
C GLU A 219 -15.37 -3.41 43.07
N GLN A 220 -14.91 -2.42 43.78
CA GLN A 220 -14.20 -1.27 43.20
C GLN A 220 -12.70 -1.58 43.17
N VAL A 221 -12.16 -1.71 41.95
CA VAL A 221 -10.72 -1.90 41.72
C VAL A 221 -10.00 -0.59 41.99
N GLY A 222 -8.96 -0.62 42.83
CA GLY A 222 -8.21 0.58 43.25
C GLY A 222 -7.24 1.11 42.18
N VAL A 223 -7.06 0.43 41.09
CA VAL A 223 -6.22 0.89 39.95
C VAL A 223 -7.09 1.28 38.75
N PRO A 224 -6.64 2.23 37.90
CA PRO A 224 -7.35 2.62 36.67
C PRO A 224 -7.36 1.52 35.63
N GLU A 225 -8.26 1.61 34.62
CA GLU A 225 -8.45 0.57 33.59
C GLU A 225 -7.24 0.39 32.66
N ASP A 226 -6.38 1.37 32.55
CA ASP A 226 -5.12 1.33 31.77
C ASP A 226 -3.95 0.69 32.54
N HIS A 227 -4.17 0.32 33.84
CA HIS A 227 -3.15 -0.36 34.62
C HIS A 227 -3.07 -1.86 34.28
N PRO A 228 -1.87 -2.48 34.22
CA PRO A 228 -1.70 -3.89 33.83
C PRO A 228 -2.46 -4.86 34.75
N GLN A 229 -2.61 -4.56 36.02
CA GLN A 229 -3.26 -5.44 37.01
C GLN A 229 -4.78 -5.24 37.14
N TYR A 230 -5.39 -4.23 36.48
CA TYR A 230 -6.81 -3.94 36.59
C TYR A 230 -7.70 -5.18 36.37
N ARG A 231 -7.39 -5.96 35.35
CA ARG A 231 -8.20 -7.13 34.96
C ARG A 231 -8.06 -8.29 35.91
N ASN A 232 -6.84 -8.55 36.34
CA ASN A 232 -6.58 -9.58 37.34
C ASN A 232 -7.35 -9.26 38.60
N LEU A 233 -7.31 -7.99 39.05
CA LEU A 233 -8.07 -7.54 40.24
C LEU A 233 -9.58 -7.61 40.01
N LYS A 234 -10.08 -7.14 38.86
CA LYS A 234 -11.52 -7.22 38.51
C LYS A 234 -12.03 -8.66 38.50
N THR A 235 -11.28 -9.58 37.91
CA THR A 235 -11.60 -11.02 37.91
C THR A 235 -11.58 -11.58 39.32
N PHE A 236 -10.59 -11.21 40.09
CA PHE A 236 -10.40 -11.64 41.46
C PHE A 236 -11.61 -11.23 42.37
N PHE A 237 -12.02 -9.98 42.31
CA PHE A 237 -13.20 -9.49 43.05
C PHE A 237 -14.51 -10.13 42.57
N ALA A 238 -14.69 -10.27 41.22
CA ALA A 238 -15.86 -10.92 40.67
C ALA A 238 -16.03 -12.39 41.10
N LEU A 239 -14.89 -13.04 41.43
CA LEU A 239 -14.87 -14.41 41.94
C LEU A 239 -15.03 -14.49 43.46
N GLY A 240 -15.10 -13.36 44.18
CA GLY A 240 -15.21 -13.31 45.65
C GLY A 240 -14.00 -13.92 46.36
N LEU A 241 -12.83 -13.89 45.71
CA LEU A 241 -11.60 -14.46 46.23
C LEU A 241 -10.90 -13.47 47.19
N ARG A 242 -10.12 -14.00 48.14
CA ARG A 242 -9.23 -13.25 49.04
C ARG A 242 -7.79 -13.52 48.64
N LYS A 243 -6.88 -12.52 48.85
CA LYS A 243 -5.46 -12.59 48.48
C LYS A 243 -4.78 -13.87 48.95
N GLU A 244 -5.13 -14.32 50.18
CA GLU A 244 -4.55 -15.51 50.82
C GLU A 244 -4.86 -16.81 50.06
N LYS A 245 -5.88 -16.83 49.23
CA LYS A 245 -6.24 -17.98 48.38
C LYS A 245 -5.43 -18.07 47.07
N LEU A 246 -4.73 -17.01 46.70
CA LEU A 246 -3.85 -17.00 45.53
C LEU A 246 -2.52 -17.65 45.88
N LYS A 247 -2.17 -18.69 45.15
CA LYS A 247 -0.88 -19.37 45.29
C LYS A 247 0.03 -18.91 44.16
N LYS A 248 1.29 -18.59 44.50
CA LYS A 248 2.33 -18.35 43.52
C LYS A 248 2.69 -19.69 42.90
N TRP A 249 2.69 -19.73 41.57
CA TRP A 249 3.12 -20.89 40.80
C TRP A 249 4.31 -20.51 39.92
N TYR A 250 5.51 -20.77 40.38
CA TYR A 250 6.73 -20.55 39.62
C TYR A 250 7.78 -21.59 39.99
N LEU A 251 8.59 -22.00 39.03
CA LEU A 251 9.76 -22.82 39.25
C LEU A 251 10.87 -21.96 39.86
N LYS A 252 11.39 -22.31 41.01
CA LYS A 252 12.39 -21.54 41.80
C LYS A 252 13.61 -21.11 40.98
N GLU A 253 14.00 -21.88 39.98
CA GLU A 253 15.22 -21.68 39.20
C GLU A 253 15.08 -20.71 38.04
N LYS A 254 13.88 -20.37 37.58
CA LYS A 254 13.63 -19.52 36.40
C LYS A 254 12.99 -18.15 36.72
N SER A 255 12.69 -17.83 37.96
CA SER A 255 12.00 -16.57 38.29
C SER A 255 12.97 -15.41 38.53
N ASN A 256 12.93 -14.39 37.66
CA ASN A 256 13.67 -13.14 37.86
C ASN A 256 12.86 -12.18 38.74
N ILE A 257 12.72 -12.53 40.04
CA ILE A 257 11.93 -11.74 41.01
C ILE A 257 12.43 -10.28 41.13
N PRO A 258 13.75 -9.98 41.15
CA PRO A 258 14.23 -8.60 41.22
C PRO A 258 13.80 -7.77 40.03
N LEU A 259 13.83 -8.32 38.82
CA LEU A 259 13.37 -7.64 37.62
C LEU A 259 11.85 -7.42 37.65
N GLN A 260 11.06 -8.42 38.06
CA GLN A 260 9.62 -8.29 38.20
C GLN A 260 9.26 -7.15 39.20
N ASN A 261 10.01 -7.02 40.30
CA ASN A 261 9.80 -5.94 41.29
C ASN A 261 10.14 -4.56 40.65
N LEU A 262 11.27 -4.45 39.93
CA LEU A 262 11.67 -3.23 39.23
C LEU A 262 10.62 -2.78 38.23
N ILE A 263 10.17 -3.72 37.36
CA ILE A 263 9.16 -3.42 36.34
C ILE A 263 7.79 -3.10 36.98
N GLY A 264 7.37 -3.87 38.01
CA GLY A 264 6.15 -3.59 38.76
C GLY A 264 6.19 -2.19 39.39
N LEU A 265 7.31 -1.80 39.99
CA LEU A 265 7.50 -0.46 40.56
C LEU A 265 7.45 0.63 39.47
N SER A 266 8.09 0.43 38.31
CA SER A 266 8.05 1.39 37.21
C SER A 266 6.63 1.67 36.71
N LEU A 267 5.71 0.72 36.82
CA LEU A 267 4.33 0.82 36.35
C LEU A 267 3.32 1.28 37.40
N ARG A 268 3.74 1.65 38.63
CA ARG A 268 2.86 2.17 39.69
C ARG A 268 2.03 3.36 39.18
N PRO A 269 0.71 3.40 39.41
CA PRO A 269 -0.13 4.52 38.99
C PRO A 269 0.19 5.83 39.68
N ALA A 270 -0.21 6.96 39.08
CA ALA A 270 0.11 8.30 39.58
C ALA A 270 -0.15 8.53 41.08
N PRO A 271 -1.26 8.05 41.71
CA PRO A 271 -1.54 8.30 43.14
C PRO A 271 -0.52 7.72 44.09
N VAL A 272 0.32 6.78 43.68
CA VAL A 272 1.32 6.09 44.51
C VAL A 272 2.71 6.10 43.84
N THR A 273 3.01 7.13 43.10
CA THR A 273 4.35 7.27 42.46
C THR A 273 5.44 7.57 43.52
N ASP A 274 5.10 8.08 44.67
CA ASP A 274 5.94 8.23 45.88
C ASP A 274 6.58 6.91 46.32
N CYS A 275 5.95 5.76 46.06
CA CYS A 275 6.57 4.44 46.23
C CYS A 275 7.92 4.30 45.49
N TRP A 276 8.18 5.08 44.47
CA TRP A 276 9.50 5.10 43.78
C TRP A 276 10.62 5.53 44.73
N LEU A 277 10.34 6.49 45.61
CA LEU A 277 11.30 7.00 46.62
C LEU A 277 11.48 6.02 47.80
N GLU A 278 10.41 5.31 48.17
CA GLU A 278 10.44 4.40 49.34
C GLU A 278 10.90 2.99 48.96
N GLU A 279 10.45 2.44 47.84
CA GLU A 279 10.73 1.07 47.43
C GLU A 279 11.95 0.98 46.50
N GLY A 280 12.22 2.03 45.72
CA GLY A 280 13.33 2.06 44.77
C GLY A 280 14.70 1.76 45.39
N PRO A 281 15.08 2.43 46.48
CA PRO A 281 16.36 2.17 47.15
C PRO A 281 16.51 0.72 47.69
N LYS A 282 15.39 0.02 47.91
CA LYS A 282 15.38 -1.36 48.43
C LYS A 282 15.63 -2.41 47.35
N LEU A 283 15.63 -2.02 46.07
CA LEU A 283 15.84 -2.96 44.96
C LEU A 283 17.27 -3.52 44.87
N GLY A 284 18.25 -2.88 45.48
CA GLY A 284 19.65 -3.24 45.36
C GLY A 284 20.30 -2.68 44.12
N ASN A 285 21.32 -3.35 43.56
CA ASN A 285 22.02 -2.91 42.36
C ASN A 285 21.15 -3.14 41.12
N VAL A 286 20.56 -2.07 40.55
CA VAL A 286 19.69 -2.19 39.38
C VAL A 286 20.46 -2.46 38.08
N SER A 287 21.77 -2.21 38.06
CA SER A 287 22.63 -2.58 36.91
C SER A 287 22.70 -4.09 36.74
N ASP A 288 22.76 -4.85 37.84
CA ASP A 288 22.74 -6.32 37.79
C ASP A 288 21.34 -6.85 37.46
N ILE A 289 20.30 -6.21 38.00
CA ILE A 289 18.91 -6.57 37.74
C ILE A 289 18.58 -6.46 36.23
N THR A 290 19.13 -5.44 35.57
CA THR A 290 18.89 -5.17 34.12
C THR A 290 19.93 -5.80 33.22
N GLU A 291 20.81 -6.67 33.71
CA GLU A 291 21.90 -7.31 32.91
C GLU A 291 21.41 -7.95 31.61
N LYS A 292 20.24 -8.56 31.64
CA LYS A 292 19.65 -9.28 30.49
C LYS A 292 18.77 -8.40 29.61
N ILE A 293 18.70 -7.10 29.86
CA ILE A 293 17.95 -6.14 29.03
C ILE A 293 18.91 -5.35 28.17
N SER A 294 18.68 -5.31 26.87
CA SER A 294 19.39 -4.48 25.91
C SER A 294 18.43 -3.46 25.29
N LEU A 295 18.91 -2.25 24.98
CA LEU A 295 18.12 -1.17 24.38
C LEU A 295 18.77 -0.68 23.09
N VAL A 296 17.97 -0.67 22.00
CA VAL A 296 18.35 -0.11 20.70
C VAL A 296 17.48 1.11 20.42
N GLU A 297 18.10 2.27 20.25
CA GLU A 297 17.47 3.50 19.78
C GLU A 297 18.01 3.81 18.38
N ALA A 298 17.27 3.44 17.34
CA ALA A 298 17.67 3.59 15.96
C ALA A 298 17.20 4.94 15.38
N ASP A 299 17.94 5.53 14.43
CA ASP A 299 17.60 6.81 13.83
C ASP A 299 16.30 6.75 12.98
N SER A 300 15.98 5.60 12.42
CA SER A 300 14.79 5.38 11.60
C SER A 300 14.19 4.00 11.82
N ILE A 301 12.93 3.82 11.42
CA ILE A 301 12.25 2.51 11.41
C ILE A 301 13.00 1.48 10.54
N ARG A 302 13.70 1.94 9.49
CA ARG A 302 14.51 1.09 8.62
C ARG A 302 15.73 0.56 9.36
N ASP A 303 16.40 1.43 10.11
CA ASP A 303 17.59 1.05 10.88
C ASP A 303 17.21 0.14 12.06
N GLU A 304 16.07 0.41 12.68
CA GLU A 304 15.48 -0.47 13.68
C GLU A 304 15.22 -1.87 13.10
N ALA A 305 14.57 -1.95 11.92
CA ALA A 305 14.31 -3.23 11.26
C ALA A 305 15.59 -4.00 10.90
N LEU A 306 16.63 -3.30 10.45
CA LEU A 306 17.94 -3.91 10.15
C LEU A 306 18.61 -4.43 11.43
N ALA A 307 18.65 -3.64 12.50
CA ALA A 307 19.23 -4.06 13.78
C ALA A 307 18.52 -5.30 14.35
N ILE A 308 17.19 -5.34 14.28
CA ILE A 308 16.38 -6.52 14.65
C ILE A 308 16.76 -7.72 13.77
N SER A 309 16.87 -7.54 12.46
CA SER A 309 17.19 -8.62 11.53
C SER A 309 18.56 -9.20 11.82
N PHE A 310 19.57 -8.41 12.11
CA PHE A 310 20.90 -8.90 12.52
C PHE A 310 20.86 -9.63 13.85
N ARG A 311 20.04 -9.20 14.80
CA ARG A 311 19.85 -9.95 16.05
C ARG A 311 19.23 -11.32 15.79
N ILE A 312 18.24 -11.38 14.87
CA ILE A 312 17.60 -12.63 14.47
C ILE A 312 18.61 -13.56 13.75
N ILE A 313 19.38 -13.04 12.80
CA ILE A 313 20.40 -13.80 12.07
C ILE A 313 21.44 -14.37 13.04
N SER A 314 21.85 -13.59 14.07
CA SER A 314 22.76 -14.10 15.12
C SER A 314 22.11 -15.24 15.90
N ALA A 315 20.82 -15.13 16.25
CA ALA A 315 20.10 -16.19 16.95
C ALA A 315 19.98 -17.46 16.11
N VAL A 316 19.70 -17.34 14.81
CA VAL A 316 19.68 -18.49 13.88
C VAL A 316 21.04 -19.17 13.84
N LYS A 317 22.13 -18.41 13.77
CA LYS A 317 23.49 -18.93 13.73
C LYS A 317 23.90 -19.64 15.05
N GLU A 318 23.34 -19.19 16.17
CA GLU A 318 23.58 -19.71 17.51
C GLU A 318 22.55 -20.80 17.91
N GLU A 319 21.64 -21.18 16.97
CA GLU A 319 20.54 -22.12 17.18
C GLU A 319 19.63 -21.77 18.37
N GLN A 320 19.45 -20.46 18.63
CA GLN A 320 18.65 -19.95 19.73
C GLN A 320 17.20 -19.67 19.28
N SER A 321 16.25 -20.00 20.14
CA SER A 321 14.86 -19.64 19.92
C SER A 321 14.61 -18.15 20.18
N LEU A 322 13.93 -17.48 19.23
CA LEU A 322 13.69 -16.04 19.29
C LEU A 322 12.26 -15.68 18.91
N ILE A 323 11.65 -14.82 19.72
CA ILE A 323 10.35 -14.22 19.44
C ILE A 323 10.47 -12.70 19.27
N LEU A 324 10.00 -12.19 18.15
CA LEU A 324 9.80 -10.76 17.91
C LEU A 324 8.35 -10.41 18.21
N ILE A 325 8.12 -9.48 19.13
CA ILE A 325 6.78 -8.97 19.47
C ILE A 325 6.68 -7.50 19.04
N SER A 326 5.74 -7.21 18.17
CA SER A 326 5.42 -5.82 17.79
C SER A 326 3.99 -5.67 17.29
N PRO A 327 3.24 -4.67 17.77
CA PRO A 327 1.97 -4.28 17.15
C PRO A 327 2.17 -3.50 15.84
N ASN A 328 3.39 -3.03 15.53
CA ASN A 328 3.70 -2.27 14.33
C ASN A 328 3.95 -3.20 13.13
N ARG A 329 2.91 -3.45 12.34
CA ARG A 329 2.97 -4.31 11.15
C ARG A 329 3.89 -3.80 10.04
N LYS A 330 4.12 -2.48 9.95
CA LYS A 330 5.10 -1.92 9.01
C LYS A 330 6.50 -2.39 9.36
N LEU A 331 6.86 -2.33 10.64
CA LEU A 331 8.16 -2.78 11.14
C LEU A 331 8.36 -4.29 10.93
N THR A 332 7.38 -5.12 11.33
CA THR A 332 7.52 -6.59 11.22
C THR A 332 7.65 -7.05 9.77
N ARG A 333 6.90 -6.43 8.82
CA ARG A 333 7.05 -6.72 7.39
C ARG A 333 8.41 -6.33 6.84
N MET A 334 8.99 -5.21 7.31
CA MET A 334 10.35 -4.82 6.91
C MET A 334 11.38 -5.82 7.42
N VAL A 335 11.23 -6.30 8.67
CA VAL A 335 12.09 -7.35 9.22
C VAL A 335 11.98 -8.63 8.39
N SER A 336 10.76 -9.12 8.10
CA SER A 336 10.55 -10.30 7.26
C SER A 336 11.17 -10.14 5.86
N ALA A 337 11.04 -8.94 5.25
CA ALA A 337 11.65 -8.65 3.96
C ALA A 337 13.18 -8.66 4.00
N TYR A 338 13.79 -8.18 5.08
CA TYR A 338 15.24 -8.29 5.24
C TYR A 338 15.67 -9.73 5.47
N LEU A 339 14.98 -10.52 6.28
CA LEU A 339 15.28 -11.91 6.56
C LEU A 339 15.18 -12.79 5.31
N SER A 340 14.28 -12.47 4.38
CA SER A 340 14.17 -13.21 3.12
C SER A 340 15.44 -13.18 2.26
N ASN A 341 16.31 -12.18 2.43
CA ASN A 341 17.62 -12.14 1.75
C ASN A 341 18.60 -13.20 2.27
N TRP A 342 18.31 -13.82 3.40
CA TRP A 342 19.06 -14.93 4.00
C TRP A 342 18.26 -16.23 4.04
N ASP A 343 17.21 -16.34 3.22
CA ASP A 343 16.31 -17.50 3.16
C ASP A 343 15.69 -17.87 4.52
N ILE A 344 15.56 -16.90 5.43
CA ILE A 344 14.92 -17.07 6.73
C ILE A 344 13.46 -16.64 6.60
N VAL A 345 12.54 -17.59 6.75
CA VAL A 345 11.10 -17.35 6.77
C VAL A 345 10.62 -17.50 8.22
N PRO A 346 10.31 -16.40 8.95
CA PRO A 346 9.81 -16.48 10.32
C PRO A 346 8.36 -17.00 10.36
N ASP A 347 7.96 -17.63 11.48
CA ASP A 347 6.54 -17.93 11.75
C ASP A 347 5.81 -16.66 12.17
N ASP A 348 5.15 -15.97 11.22
CA ASP A 348 4.36 -14.76 11.52
C ASP A 348 2.92 -15.11 11.93
N SER A 349 2.57 -14.80 13.18
CA SER A 349 1.24 -15.06 13.73
C SER A 349 0.11 -14.31 13.02
N ALA A 350 0.41 -13.20 12.39
CA ALA A 350 -0.58 -12.40 11.68
C ALA A 350 -0.93 -12.94 10.31
N GLY A 351 -0.05 -13.77 9.73
CA GLY A 351 -0.20 -14.21 8.36
C GLY A 351 -0.17 -13.08 7.34
N VAL A 352 -0.47 -13.41 6.10
CA VAL A 352 -0.56 -12.45 5.00
C VAL A 352 -2.01 -11.99 4.81
N PRO A 353 -2.32 -10.69 4.83
CA PRO A 353 -3.65 -10.21 4.48
C PRO A 353 -4.10 -10.76 3.13
N LEU A 354 -5.31 -11.34 3.06
CA LEU A 354 -5.80 -12.01 1.86
C LEU A 354 -5.76 -11.09 0.63
N GLN A 355 -6.05 -9.81 0.81
CA GLN A 355 -5.97 -8.79 -0.22
C GLN A 355 -4.58 -8.60 -0.85
N LEU A 356 -3.50 -9.03 -0.18
CA LEU A 356 -2.11 -8.92 -0.65
C LEU A 356 -1.60 -10.22 -1.27
N THR A 357 -2.32 -11.33 -1.15
CA THR A 357 -2.00 -12.59 -1.80
C THR A 357 -2.16 -12.50 -3.32
N PRO A 358 -1.53 -13.38 -4.10
CA PRO A 358 -1.73 -13.39 -5.56
C PRO A 358 -3.19 -13.47 -5.96
N SER A 359 -4.00 -14.36 -5.36
CA SER A 359 -5.43 -14.50 -5.65
C SER A 359 -6.23 -13.27 -5.26
N GLY A 360 -5.97 -12.70 -4.06
CA GLY A 360 -6.64 -11.48 -3.62
C GLY A 360 -6.30 -10.27 -4.49
N ARG A 361 -5.04 -10.09 -4.87
CA ARG A 361 -4.61 -9.02 -5.80
C ARG A 361 -5.27 -9.19 -7.17
N PHE A 362 -5.35 -10.41 -7.67
CA PHE A 362 -5.98 -10.71 -8.95
C PHE A 362 -7.46 -10.32 -8.96
N LEU A 363 -8.23 -10.76 -7.97
CA LEU A 363 -9.63 -10.39 -7.82
C LEU A 363 -9.83 -8.87 -7.72
N ARG A 364 -9.00 -8.17 -6.95
CA ARG A 364 -9.05 -6.72 -6.85
C ARG A 364 -8.70 -6.00 -8.16
N LEU A 365 -7.80 -6.54 -8.97
CA LEU A 365 -7.51 -6.00 -10.30
C LEU A 365 -8.71 -6.17 -11.24
N VAL A 366 -9.35 -7.36 -11.25
CA VAL A 366 -10.59 -7.58 -12.00
C VAL A 366 -11.67 -6.59 -11.54
N LEU A 367 -11.86 -6.47 -10.22
CA LEU A 367 -12.83 -5.54 -9.63
C LEU A 367 -12.59 -4.08 -10.04
N SER A 368 -11.34 -3.66 -10.16
CA SER A 368 -10.99 -2.29 -10.55
C SER A 368 -11.49 -1.87 -11.93
N LEU A 369 -11.80 -2.84 -12.81
CA LEU A 369 -12.35 -2.59 -14.13
C LEU A 369 -13.88 -2.38 -14.13
N PHE A 370 -14.57 -2.77 -13.04
CA PHE A 370 -15.98 -2.43 -12.84
C PHE A 370 -16.19 -0.99 -12.35
N THR A 371 -15.19 -0.40 -11.70
CA THR A 371 -15.31 0.89 -11.00
C THR A 371 -14.78 2.07 -11.81
N GLY A 372 -15.17 2.21 -13.07
CA GLY A 372 -14.78 3.35 -13.89
C GLY A 372 -14.22 2.94 -15.26
N PRO A 373 -13.60 3.86 -15.99
CA PRO A 373 -13.16 3.59 -17.37
C PRO A 373 -12.12 2.48 -17.44
N VAL A 374 -12.25 1.63 -18.46
CA VAL A 374 -11.29 0.57 -18.80
C VAL A 374 -10.05 1.20 -19.43
N THR A 375 -9.10 1.60 -18.59
CA THR A 375 -7.86 2.21 -19.04
C THR A 375 -6.83 1.16 -19.46
N THR A 376 -5.96 1.53 -20.38
CA THR A 376 -4.83 0.68 -20.83
C THR A 376 -3.98 0.18 -19.67
N THR A 377 -3.72 1.05 -18.66
CA THR A 377 -2.94 0.70 -17.46
C THR A 377 -3.58 -0.43 -16.66
N LYS A 378 -4.90 -0.35 -16.39
CA LYS A 378 -5.63 -1.38 -15.63
C LYS A 378 -5.64 -2.71 -16.38
N VAL A 379 -5.89 -2.69 -17.70
CA VAL A 379 -5.92 -3.89 -18.52
C VAL A 379 -4.54 -4.56 -18.58
N PHE A 380 -3.48 -3.81 -18.84
CA PHE A 380 -2.13 -4.38 -18.85
C PHE A 380 -1.68 -4.87 -17.47
N ALA A 381 -2.06 -4.21 -16.37
CA ALA A 381 -1.79 -4.72 -15.02
C ALA A 381 -2.45 -6.10 -14.84
N LEU A 382 -3.68 -6.28 -15.31
CA LEU A 382 -4.40 -7.54 -15.25
C LEU A 382 -3.80 -8.60 -16.17
N LEU A 383 -3.55 -8.29 -17.45
CA LEU A 383 -2.99 -9.23 -18.41
C LEU A 383 -1.58 -9.71 -18.04
N LYS A 384 -0.76 -8.86 -17.40
CA LYS A 384 0.57 -9.22 -16.91
C LYS A 384 0.55 -9.99 -15.58
N HIS A 385 -0.59 -10.07 -14.91
CA HIS A 385 -0.67 -10.75 -13.62
C HIS A 385 -0.31 -12.24 -13.73
N PRO A 386 0.47 -12.82 -12.78
CA PRO A 386 0.89 -14.23 -12.86
C PRO A 386 -0.26 -15.22 -12.99
N LEU A 387 -1.43 -14.90 -12.46
CA LEU A 387 -2.62 -15.78 -12.53
C LEU A 387 -3.42 -15.65 -13.84
N THR A 388 -3.21 -14.61 -14.66
CA THR A 388 -3.89 -14.52 -15.96
C THR A 388 -3.34 -15.58 -16.91
N HIS A 389 -4.19 -16.35 -17.56
CA HIS A 389 -3.81 -17.46 -18.46
C HIS A 389 -2.85 -18.46 -17.81
N SER A 390 -3.04 -18.72 -16.51
CA SER A 390 -2.16 -19.62 -15.72
C SER A 390 -2.47 -21.11 -15.89
N GLY A 391 -3.57 -21.45 -16.55
CA GLY A 391 -4.01 -22.82 -16.75
C GLY A 391 -3.72 -23.40 -18.13
N GLY A 392 -3.18 -22.63 -19.08
CA GLY A 392 -2.97 -23.02 -20.47
C GLY A 392 -1.52 -23.33 -20.83
N GLU A 393 -1.31 -24.13 -21.89
CA GLU A 393 0.01 -24.46 -22.41
C GLU A 393 0.69 -23.26 -23.09
N PHE A 394 -0.08 -22.30 -23.60
CA PHE A 394 0.39 -21.13 -24.33
C PHE A 394 0.64 -19.89 -23.46
N ARG A 395 1.11 -20.09 -22.24
CA ARG A 395 1.41 -18.99 -21.33
C ARG A 395 2.52 -18.07 -21.84
N ASN A 396 3.53 -18.61 -22.49
CA ASN A 396 4.64 -17.83 -23.06
C ASN A 396 4.14 -16.96 -24.22
N ASP A 397 3.33 -17.54 -25.14
CA ASP A 397 2.71 -16.78 -26.23
C ASP A 397 1.85 -15.63 -25.66
N HIS A 398 1.08 -15.87 -24.58
CA HIS A 398 0.31 -14.81 -23.93
C HIS A 398 1.20 -13.66 -23.49
N LEU A 399 2.33 -13.94 -22.85
CA LEU A 399 3.24 -12.89 -22.38
C LEU A 399 3.88 -12.12 -23.54
N GLU A 400 4.24 -12.80 -24.64
CA GLU A 400 4.74 -12.18 -25.85
C GLU A 400 3.69 -11.28 -26.50
N PHE A 401 2.44 -11.73 -26.59
CA PHE A 401 1.34 -10.91 -27.14
C PHE A 401 1.06 -9.69 -26.25
N VAL A 402 1.04 -9.85 -24.93
CA VAL A 402 0.86 -8.73 -24.01
C VAL A 402 1.97 -7.71 -24.17
N GLN A 403 3.23 -8.15 -24.30
CA GLN A 403 4.38 -7.27 -24.51
C GLN A 403 4.30 -6.55 -25.85
N SER A 404 4.02 -7.28 -26.94
CA SER A 404 3.85 -6.72 -28.28
C SER A 404 2.71 -5.70 -28.33
N LEU A 405 1.55 -6.07 -27.74
CA LEU A 405 0.39 -5.19 -27.66
C LEU A 405 0.69 -3.93 -26.86
N GLU A 406 1.42 -4.03 -25.74
CA GLU A 406 1.83 -2.86 -24.96
C GLU A 406 2.73 -1.92 -25.77
N LEU A 407 3.72 -2.44 -26.50
CA LEU A 407 4.59 -1.64 -27.35
C LEU A 407 3.78 -0.95 -28.46
N PHE A 408 2.80 -1.63 -29.02
CA PHE A 408 1.87 -1.04 -29.99
C PHE A 408 1.09 0.13 -29.36
N PHE A 409 0.48 -0.06 -28.19
CA PHE A 409 -0.26 1.00 -27.49
C PHE A 409 0.60 2.21 -27.15
N ARG A 410 1.85 1.99 -26.75
CA ARG A 410 2.83 3.07 -26.50
C ARG A 410 3.17 3.87 -27.75
N THR A 411 3.15 3.23 -28.93
CA THR A 411 3.47 3.91 -30.20
C THR A 411 2.26 4.55 -30.83
N ALA A 412 1.09 3.90 -30.79
CA ALA A 412 -0.16 4.36 -31.38
C ALA A 412 -0.87 5.44 -30.54
N ASP A 413 -0.39 5.74 -29.33
CA ASP A 413 -0.94 6.77 -28.45
C ASP A 413 -2.41 6.55 -28.05
N VAL A 414 -2.75 5.29 -27.77
CA VAL A 414 -4.11 4.86 -27.40
C VAL A 414 -4.22 4.82 -25.88
N SER A 415 -5.04 5.69 -25.29
CA SER A 415 -5.28 5.76 -23.84
C SER A 415 -6.43 4.88 -23.34
N ILE A 416 -7.37 4.55 -24.22
CA ILE A 416 -8.55 3.71 -23.93
C ILE A 416 -8.40 2.38 -24.66
N PHE A 417 -8.57 1.29 -23.93
CA PHE A 417 -8.48 -0.04 -24.52
C PHE A 417 -9.79 -0.37 -25.24
N SER A 418 -9.71 -0.73 -26.53
CA SER A 418 -10.88 -1.05 -27.36
C SER A 418 -10.61 -2.23 -28.32
N ALA A 419 -11.67 -2.90 -28.72
CA ALA A 419 -11.60 -3.99 -29.72
C ALA A 419 -11.01 -3.51 -31.07
N GLU A 420 -11.29 -2.25 -31.48
CA GLU A 420 -10.73 -1.65 -32.68
C GLU A 420 -9.19 -1.55 -32.59
N SER A 421 -8.68 -1.12 -31.45
CA SER A 421 -7.22 -1.02 -31.21
C SER A 421 -6.53 -2.38 -31.32
N ILE A 422 -7.14 -3.43 -30.76
CA ILE A 422 -6.65 -4.80 -30.85
C ILE A 422 -6.67 -5.29 -32.31
N SER A 423 -7.72 -4.98 -33.05
CA SER A 423 -7.86 -5.37 -34.48
C SER A 423 -6.78 -4.75 -35.38
N ILE A 424 -6.37 -3.50 -35.06
CA ILE A 424 -5.26 -2.84 -35.74
C ILE A 424 -3.93 -3.55 -35.43
N TRP A 425 -3.68 -3.84 -34.15
CA TRP A 425 -2.48 -4.57 -33.70
C TRP A 425 -2.38 -5.96 -34.36
N LEU A 426 -3.49 -6.71 -34.48
CA LEU A 426 -3.53 -8.04 -35.10
C LEU A 426 -3.02 -8.06 -36.53
N ARG A 427 -3.14 -6.96 -37.29
CA ARG A 427 -2.64 -6.90 -38.69
C ARG A 427 -1.12 -7.00 -38.77
N GLU A 428 -0.42 -6.68 -37.70
CA GLU A 428 1.04 -6.71 -37.58
C GLU A 428 1.57 -8.05 -37.03
N VAL A 429 0.69 -8.88 -36.42
CA VAL A 429 1.07 -10.15 -35.76
C VAL A 429 0.86 -11.33 -36.70
N LYS A 430 1.92 -12.13 -36.91
CA LYS A 430 1.90 -13.28 -37.81
C LYS A 430 1.55 -14.63 -37.18
N ASN A 431 1.33 -14.65 -35.84
CA ASN A 431 1.05 -15.90 -35.09
C ASN A 431 -0.44 -16.27 -35.22
N PRO A 432 -0.80 -17.49 -35.73
CA PRO A 432 -2.20 -17.92 -35.85
C PRO A 432 -3.00 -17.94 -34.54
N TYR A 433 -2.35 -18.20 -33.41
CA TYR A 433 -2.98 -18.20 -32.08
C TYR A 433 -3.37 -16.79 -31.61
N ALA A 434 -2.74 -15.74 -32.14
CA ALA A 434 -3.03 -14.36 -31.77
C ALA A 434 -4.48 -13.94 -32.00
N LEU A 435 -5.14 -14.46 -33.04
CA LEU A 435 -6.55 -14.18 -33.34
C LEU A 435 -7.46 -14.74 -32.24
N LYS A 436 -7.25 -15.98 -31.82
CA LYS A 436 -7.99 -16.62 -30.73
C LYS A 436 -7.78 -15.89 -29.41
N TRP A 437 -6.53 -15.54 -29.11
CA TRP A 437 -6.15 -14.77 -27.92
C TRP A 437 -6.79 -13.37 -27.90
N ALA A 438 -6.75 -12.65 -29.01
CA ALA A 438 -7.35 -11.32 -29.13
C ALA A 438 -8.87 -11.35 -28.96
N SER A 439 -9.54 -12.34 -29.62
CA SER A 439 -10.99 -12.55 -29.44
C SER A 439 -11.35 -12.84 -28.00
N TRP A 440 -10.55 -13.64 -27.28
CA TRP A 440 -10.73 -13.91 -25.86
C TRP A 440 -10.60 -12.64 -25.02
N VAL A 441 -9.59 -11.80 -25.26
CA VAL A 441 -9.42 -10.52 -24.54
C VAL A 441 -10.61 -9.60 -24.80
N CYS A 442 -11.05 -9.46 -26.06
CA CYS A 442 -12.21 -8.62 -26.41
C CYS A 442 -13.49 -9.10 -25.72
N ASN A 443 -13.79 -10.39 -25.75
CA ASN A 443 -14.97 -10.97 -25.13
C ASN A 443 -14.99 -10.74 -23.61
N ILE A 444 -13.82 -10.83 -22.95
CA ILE A 444 -13.73 -10.52 -21.53
C ILE A 444 -13.97 -9.03 -21.25
N LEU A 445 -13.43 -8.15 -22.08
CA LEU A 445 -13.64 -6.70 -21.90
C LEU A 445 -15.11 -6.29 -22.05
N GLU A 446 -15.86 -6.94 -22.95
CA GLU A 446 -17.30 -6.73 -23.11
C GLU A 446 -18.10 -7.14 -21.87
N MET A 447 -17.60 -8.10 -21.09
CA MET A 447 -18.25 -8.52 -19.85
C MET A 447 -18.21 -7.45 -18.73
N PHE A 448 -17.34 -6.44 -18.81
CA PHE A 448 -17.26 -5.37 -17.79
C PHE A 448 -18.35 -4.30 -17.91
N THR A 449 -19.24 -4.38 -18.90
CA THR A 449 -20.39 -3.48 -19.00
C THR A 449 -21.46 -3.86 -17.97
N LEU A 450 -21.67 -3.01 -16.96
CA LEU A 450 -22.72 -3.14 -15.94
C LEU A 450 -23.61 -1.91 -15.96
N GLN A 451 -24.88 -2.07 -15.55
CA GLN A 451 -25.80 -0.96 -15.23
C GLN A 451 -25.43 -0.33 -13.86
N ASP A 452 -26.07 0.78 -13.50
CA ASP A 452 -25.68 1.55 -12.31
C ASP A 452 -26.07 0.92 -10.96
N SER A 453 -27.04 -0.01 -10.93
CA SER A 453 -27.47 -0.70 -9.71
C SER A 453 -27.80 -2.17 -9.99
N HIS A 454 -27.30 -3.05 -9.15
CA HIS A 454 -27.46 -4.51 -9.28
C HIS A 454 -27.71 -5.18 -7.93
N VAL A 455 -28.21 -6.41 -7.99
CA VAL A 455 -28.21 -7.33 -6.84
C VAL A 455 -26.76 -7.72 -6.54
N PHE A 456 -26.39 -7.72 -5.26
CA PHE A 456 -25.03 -8.03 -4.83
C PHE A 456 -24.51 -9.36 -5.38
N GLU A 457 -25.36 -10.39 -5.36
CA GLU A 457 -25.05 -11.74 -5.86
C GLU A 457 -24.69 -11.74 -7.36
N GLU A 458 -25.43 -11.00 -8.19
CA GLU A 458 -25.18 -10.91 -9.63
C GLU A 458 -23.80 -10.27 -9.93
N ILE A 459 -23.42 -9.22 -9.20
CA ILE A 459 -22.11 -8.60 -9.35
C ILE A 459 -21.01 -9.58 -8.92
N LEU A 460 -21.21 -10.28 -7.81
CA LEU A 460 -20.25 -11.25 -7.28
C LEU A 460 -20.05 -12.41 -8.28
N ASP A 461 -21.13 -13.02 -8.77
CA ASP A 461 -21.04 -14.11 -9.72
C ASP A 461 -20.34 -13.69 -11.01
N LYS A 462 -20.67 -12.52 -11.53
CA LYS A 462 -20.02 -11.97 -12.73
C LYS A 462 -18.54 -11.65 -12.48
N HIS A 463 -18.20 -11.09 -11.32
CA HIS A 463 -16.83 -10.83 -10.92
C HIS A 463 -15.99 -12.12 -10.90
N ILE A 464 -16.51 -13.17 -10.27
CA ILE A 464 -15.84 -14.47 -10.15
C ILE A 464 -15.79 -15.19 -11.50
N GLU A 465 -16.84 -15.09 -12.31
CA GLU A 465 -16.85 -15.65 -13.68
C GLU A 465 -15.74 -15.03 -14.55
N ILE A 466 -15.61 -13.70 -14.56
CA ILE A 466 -14.55 -13.02 -15.30
C ILE A 466 -13.16 -13.42 -14.78
N ALA A 467 -13.00 -13.49 -13.45
CA ALA A 467 -11.74 -13.91 -12.84
C ALA A 467 -11.36 -15.35 -13.28
N ASN A 468 -12.31 -16.26 -13.28
CA ASN A 468 -12.09 -17.64 -13.75
C ASN A 468 -11.72 -17.70 -15.23
N LYS A 469 -12.45 -16.98 -16.11
CA LYS A 469 -12.16 -16.91 -17.55
C LYS A 469 -10.78 -16.31 -17.83
N LEU A 470 -10.38 -15.29 -17.09
CA LEU A 470 -9.04 -14.70 -17.21
C LEU A 470 -7.95 -15.68 -16.76
N ALA A 471 -8.17 -16.39 -15.67
CA ALA A 471 -7.19 -17.32 -15.13
C ALA A 471 -7.05 -18.59 -16.00
N SER A 472 -8.14 -19.09 -16.58
CA SER A 472 -8.12 -20.25 -17.49
C SER A 472 -7.44 -19.95 -18.83
N GLY A 473 -7.62 -18.75 -19.38
CA GLY A 473 -7.16 -18.39 -20.73
C GLY A 473 -8.17 -18.76 -21.85
N PRO A 474 -7.82 -18.57 -23.12
CA PRO A 474 -8.70 -18.81 -24.27
C PRO A 474 -9.01 -20.30 -24.54
N ASP A 475 -8.26 -21.22 -23.93
CA ASP A 475 -8.41 -22.68 -24.06
C ASP A 475 -9.13 -23.30 -22.86
N GLN A 476 -10.15 -22.61 -22.35
CA GLN A 476 -10.93 -23.10 -21.22
C GLN A 476 -11.60 -24.44 -21.57
N ASN A 477 -11.46 -25.43 -20.68
CA ASN A 477 -12.09 -26.75 -20.79
C ASN A 477 -12.56 -27.23 -19.39
N GLU A 478 -13.17 -28.40 -19.29
CA GLU A 478 -13.69 -28.92 -18.01
C GLU A 478 -12.60 -29.08 -16.94
N THR A 479 -11.37 -29.41 -17.32
CA THR A 479 -10.23 -29.60 -16.41
C THR A 479 -9.53 -28.29 -16.08
N ASN A 480 -9.76 -27.21 -16.86
CA ASN A 480 -9.11 -25.92 -16.70
C ASN A 480 -10.14 -24.77 -16.62
N ARG A 481 -11.06 -24.81 -15.66
CA ARG A 481 -12.11 -23.78 -15.50
C ARG A 481 -11.62 -22.48 -14.88
N SER A 482 -10.58 -22.53 -14.07
CA SER A 482 -10.09 -21.38 -13.27
C SER A 482 -8.57 -21.25 -13.21
N GLY A 483 -7.85 -21.93 -14.10
CA GLY A 483 -6.38 -21.92 -14.12
C GLY A 483 -5.75 -22.24 -12.78
N GLY A 484 -4.85 -21.35 -12.32
CA GLY A 484 -4.18 -21.44 -11.02
C GLY A 484 -4.85 -20.64 -9.90
N LEU A 485 -5.97 -19.96 -10.16
CA LEU A 485 -6.57 -18.98 -9.25
C LEU A 485 -6.87 -19.54 -7.86
N TRP A 486 -7.46 -20.73 -7.78
CA TRP A 486 -7.86 -21.40 -6.54
C TRP A 486 -6.91 -22.50 -6.10
N LYS A 487 -5.80 -22.66 -6.83
CA LYS A 487 -4.73 -23.61 -6.44
C LYS A 487 -3.88 -22.99 -5.34
N GLN A 488 -3.05 -23.81 -4.72
CA GLN A 488 -2.26 -23.45 -3.55
C GLN A 488 -3.13 -22.98 -2.36
N ASN A 489 -2.47 -22.84 -1.22
CA ASN A 489 -3.12 -22.53 0.04
C ASN A 489 -3.86 -21.19 0.03
N ASN A 490 -3.20 -20.16 -0.53
CA ASN A 490 -3.78 -18.82 -0.65
C ASN A 490 -5.03 -18.81 -1.53
N GLY A 491 -5.00 -19.57 -2.63
CA GLY A 491 -6.15 -19.71 -3.53
C GLY A 491 -7.30 -20.46 -2.88
N GLN A 492 -7.02 -21.57 -2.18
CA GLN A 492 -8.04 -22.36 -1.46
C GLN A 492 -8.69 -21.56 -0.32
N HIS A 493 -7.89 -20.79 0.44
CA HIS A 493 -8.43 -19.92 1.49
C HIS A 493 -9.30 -18.81 0.89
N CYS A 494 -8.83 -18.18 -0.20
CA CYS A 494 -9.60 -17.17 -0.92
C CYS A 494 -10.94 -17.73 -1.42
N PHE A 495 -10.93 -18.94 -1.99
CA PHE A 495 -12.15 -19.63 -2.44
C PHE A 495 -13.15 -19.83 -1.30
N LYS A 496 -12.68 -20.30 -0.13
CA LYS A 496 -13.54 -20.46 1.06
C LYS A 496 -14.20 -19.16 1.51
N ILE A 497 -13.48 -18.05 1.42
CA ILE A 497 -14.05 -16.74 1.76
C ILE A 497 -15.07 -16.29 0.71
N ILE A 498 -14.80 -16.53 -0.58
CA ILE A 498 -15.79 -16.24 -1.63
C ILE A 498 -17.06 -17.05 -1.44
N GLU A 499 -16.98 -18.34 -1.11
CA GLU A 499 -18.16 -19.16 -0.80
C GLU A 499 -18.96 -18.59 0.39
N LYS A 500 -18.30 -18.17 1.46
CA LYS A 500 -18.97 -17.49 2.59
C LYS A 500 -19.67 -16.18 2.18
N ILE A 501 -19.02 -15.41 1.30
CA ILE A 501 -19.64 -14.18 0.75
C ILE A 501 -20.86 -14.55 -0.08
N LYS A 502 -20.78 -15.61 -0.88
CA LYS A 502 -21.88 -16.09 -1.71
C LYS A 502 -23.07 -16.60 -0.87
N GLU A 503 -22.81 -17.32 0.21
CA GLU A 503 -23.85 -17.74 1.16
C GLU A 503 -24.58 -16.54 1.81
N ALA A 504 -23.85 -15.46 2.09
CA ALA A 504 -24.39 -14.26 2.69
C ALA A 504 -25.02 -13.26 1.67
N ALA A 505 -24.65 -13.35 0.39
CA ALA A 505 -25.07 -12.43 -0.67
C ALA A 505 -26.60 -12.21 -0.80
N PRO A 506 -27.46 -13.23 -0.64
CA PRO A 506 -28.91 -13.04 -0.71
C PRO A 506 -29.49 -12.11 0.35
N THR A 507 -28.76 -11.84 1.45
CA THR A 507 -29.20 -10.94 2.51
C THR A 507 -28.76 -9.48 2.28
N ALA A 508 -27.91 -9.24 1.27
CA ALA A 508 -27.47 -7.90 0.91
C ALA A 508 -28.54 -7.14 0.11
N SER A 509 -28.61 -5.82 0.32
CA SER A 509 -29.43 -4.92 -0.50
C SER A 509 -28.84 -4.75 -1.91
N SER A 510 -29.64 -4.20 -2.83
CA SER A 510 -29.11 -3.74 -4.14
C SER A 510 -28.01 -2.71 -3.93
N ILE A 511 -26.93 -2.83 -4.69
CA ILE A 511 -25.69 -2.08 -4.45
C ILE A 511 -25.14 -1.54 -5.78
N THR A 512 -24.48 -0.38 -5.72
CA THR A 512 -23.70 0.13 -6.85
C THR A 512 -22.37 -0.61 -6.95
N THR A 513 -21.79 -0.65 -8.15
CA THR A 513 -20.47 -1.29 -8.41
C THR A 513 -19.36 -0.70 -7.54
N SER A 514 -19.38 0.60 -7.27
CA SER A 514 -18.40 1.27 -6.40
C SER A 514 -18.53 0.79 -4.95
N ARG A 515 -19.74 0.72 -4.42
CA ARG A 515 -19.98 0.23 -3.06
C ARG A 515 -19.67 -1.26 -2.92
N TYR A 516 -20.01 -2.07 -3.94
CA TYR A 516 -19.60 -3.47 -3.97
C TYR A 516 -18.08 -3.61 -3.85
N ALA A 517 -17.33 -2.78 -4.59
CA ALA A 517 -15.88 -2.78 -4.53
C ALA A 517 -15.36 -2.43 -3.12
N ASP A 518 -15.95 -1.45 -2.45
CA ASP A 518 -15.57 -1.07 -1.08
C ASP A 518 -15.85 -2.19 -0.08
N VAL A 519 -17.02 -2.84 -0.16
CA VAL A 519 -17.39 -3.97 0.71
C VAL A 519 -16.46 -5.16 0.46
N PHE A 520 -16.30 -5.57 -0.81
CA PHE A 520 -15.44 -6.71 -1.18
C PHE A 520 -13.98 -6.50 -0.75
N ASN A 521 -13.40 -5.33 -1.03
CA ASN A 521 -12.04 -5.00 -0.61
C ASN A 521 -11.90 -4.99 0.92
N SER A 522 -12.91 -4.53 1.64
CA SER A 522 -12.88 -4.50 3.10
C SER A 522 -12.95 -5.91 3.71
N ILE A 523 -13.76 -6.81 3.15
CA ILE A 523 -13.81 -8.21 3.57
C ILE A 523 -12.44 -8.87 3.33
N LEU A 524 -11.84 -8.69 2.15
CA LEU A 524 -10.51 -9.26 1.86
C LEU A 524 -9.39 -8.65 2.74
N ALA A 525 -9.57 -7.41 3.22
CA ALA A 525 -8.61 -6.76 4.11
C ALA A 525 -8.66 -7.31 5.53
N ASP A 526 -9.84 -7.72 5.98
CA ASP A 526 -10.06 -8.28 7.32
C ASP A 526 -9.58 -9.74 7.43
N GLU A 527 -9.53 -10.47 6.30
CA GLU A 527 -9.12 -11.87 6.26
C GLU A 527 -7.61 -12.02 6.09
N HIS A 528 -7.04 -12.99 6.82
CA HIS A 528 -5.62 -13.29 6.80
C HIS A 528 -5.37 -14.77 6.49
N VAL A 529 -4.39 -15.04 5.65
CA VAL A 529 -3.98 -16.40 5.29
C VAL A 529 -2.79 -16.77 6.14
N PRO A 530 -2.85 -17.88 6.90
CA PRO A 530 -1.68 -18.40 7.60
C PRO A 530 -0.57 -18.74 6.60
N GLU A 531 0.64 -18.38 6.93
CA GLU A 531 1.81 -18.78 6.13
C GLU A 531 2.05 -20.28 6.32
N ILE A 532 1.98 -21.06 5.22
CA ILE A 532 2.17 -22.53 5.25
C ILE A 532 3.49 -22.92 4.56
N ASN A 533 4.35 -22.00 4.25
CA ASN A 533 5.72 -22.33 3.87
C ASN A 533 6.45 -22.94 5.09
N PRO A 534 7.41 -23.83 4.89
CA PRO A 534 8.22 -24.27 6.02
C PRO A 534 8.88 -23.04 6.65
N THR A 535 8.34 -22.63 7.79
CA THR A 535 8.86 -21.52 8.58
C THR A 535 10.08 -22.00 9.37
N HIS A 536 10.96 -21.07 9.73
CA HIS A 536 12.11 -21.40 10.56
C HIS A 536 11.64 -21.85 11.96
N PRO A 537 12.02 -23.01 12.46
CA PRO A 537 11.44 -23.60 13.67
C PRO A 537 11.68 -22.78 14.95
N TYR A 538 12.73 -21.95 14.96
CA TYR A 538 13.12 -21.19 16.15
C TYR A 538 12.84 -19.69 16.06
N ILE A 539 12.34 -19.19 14.91
CA ILE A 539 12.15 -17.74 14.71
C ILE A 539 10.67 -17.43 14.51
N MET A 540 10.12 -16.65 15.43
CA MET A 540 8.69 -16.32 15.47
C MET A 540 8.46 -14.80 15.50
N ILE A 541 7.49 -14.33 14.75
CA ILE A 541 6.97 -12.95 14.82
C ILE A 541 5.54 -13.04 15.32
N TRP A 542 5.33 -12.63 16.58
CA TRP A 542 4.07 -12.82 17.26
C TRP A 542 3.40 -11.50 17.65
N GLY A 543 2.06 -11.55 17.73
CA GLY A 543 1.29 -10.52 18.40
C GLY A 543 1.42 -10.61 19.93
N THR A 544 0.92 -9.58 20.62
CA THR A 544 1.01 -9.50 22.08
C THR A 544 0.24 -10.61 22.80
N LEU A 545 -0.84 -11.12 22.19
CA LEU A 545 -1.66 -12.17 22.78
C LEU A 545 -0.96 -13.54 22.77
N GLU A 546 -0.34 -13.87 21.66
CA GLU A 546 0.39 -15.13 21.46
C GLU A 546 1.64 -15.20 22.35
N ALA A 547 2.24 -14.05 22.57
CA ALA A 547 3.46 -13.92 23.36
C ALA A 547 3.30 -14.21 24.86
N ARG A 548 2.07 -14.33 25.38
CA ARG A 548 1.82 -14.65 26.79
C ARG A 548 2.23 -16.06 27.21
N ALA A 549 2.48 -16.95 26.26
CA ALA A 549 2.80 -18.34 26.53
C ALA A 549 4.04 -18.78 25.76
N HIS A 550 5.16 -18.07 25.93
CA HIS A 550 6.42 -18.41 25.26
C HIS A 550 7.46 -18.94 26.25
N ASN A 551 8.38 -19.74 25.69
CA ASN A 551 9.58 -20.22 26.38
C ASN A 551 10.83 -19.92 25.51
N ALA A 552 10.83 -18.84 24.72
CA ALA A 552 11.97 -18.49 23.90
C ALA A 552 13.14 -17.96 24.73
N GLU A 553 14.36 -18.28 24.29
CA GLU A 553 15.60 -17.82 24.95
C GLU A 553 15.79 -16.31 24.79
N ILE A 554 15.31 -15.76 23.66
CA ILE A 554 15.45 -14.35 23.32
C ILE A 554 14.08 -13.76 22.97
N LEU A 555 13.81 -12.59 23.53
CA LEU A 555 12.61 -11.81 23.24
C LEU A 555 13.00 -10.43 22.70
N ILE A 556 12.39 -10.02 21.61
CA ILE A 556 12.52 -8.66 21.06
C ILE A 556 11.20 -7.93 21.21
N LEU A 557 11.19 -6.82 21.98
CA LEU A 557 10.08 -5.88 22.04
C LEU A 557 10.35 -4.73 21.09
N ALA A 558 9.70 -4.74 19.92
CA ALA A 558 10.04 -3.83 18.84
C ALA A 558 8.99 -2.74 18.59
N GLY A 559 9.47 -1.58 18.17
CA GLY A 559 8.62 -0.42 17.92
C GLY A 559 8.12 0.23 19.21
N MET A 560 8.96 0.30 20.28
CA MET A 560 8.59 0.81 21.61
C MET A 560 8.45 2.33 21.62
N ASN A 561 7.57 2.84 20.75
CA ASN A 561 7.17 4.24 20.68
C ASN A 561 5.70 4.43 21.06
N GLU A 562 5.38 5.63 21.56
CA GLU A 562 3.99 6.05 21.79
C GLU A 562 3.21 5.98 20.47
N GLY A 563 1.97 5.51 20.51
CA GLY A 563 1.19 5.22 19.32
C GLY A 563 1.34 3.80 18.77
N SER A 564 2.41 3.08 19.16
CA SER A 564 2.55 1.62 18.93
C SER A 564 2.40 0.86 20.24
N TRP A 565 3.14 1.24 21.28
CA TRP A 565 3.07 0.70 22.63
C TRP A 565 2.77 1.80 23.66
N PRO A 566 1.50 2.03 24.03
CA PRO A 566 0.27 1.41 23.49
C PRO A 566 -0.17 2.00 22.14
N ALA A 567 -0.94 1.23 21.40
CA ALA A 567 -1.73 1.76 20.30
C ALA A 567 -2.80 2.73 20.84
N PRO A 568 -3.13 3.81 20.11
CA PRO A 568 -4.18 4.74 20.51
C PRO A 568 -5.50 4.02 20.76
N ALA A 569 -6.23 4.45 21.78
CA ALA A 569 -7.58 3.96 22.00
C ALA A 569 -8.46 4.33 20.80
N ALA A 570 -9.14 3.34 20.22
CA ALA A 570 -10.04 3.60 19.10
C ALA A 570 -11.17 4.53 19.54
N ILE A 571 -11.48 5.53 18.70
CA ILE A 571 -12.63 6.40 18.91
C ILE A 571 -13.90 5.57 18.67
N ASP A 572 -14.76 5.49 19.68
CA ASP A 572 -16.09 4.87 19.53
C ASP A 572 -17.03 5.89 18.88
N PRO A 573 -17.54 5.64 17.67
CA PRO A 573 -18.45 6.57 17.00
C PRO A 573 -19.86 6.57 17.61
N TRP A 574 -20.18 5.59 18.46
CA TRP A 574 -21.53 5.33 18.99
C TRP A 574 -21.71 5.82 20.42
N LEU A 575 -20.74 5.54 21.30
CA LEU A 575 -20.82 5.85 22.73
C LEU A 575 -19.57 6.61 23.17
N ASN A 576 -19.75 7.76 23.84
CA ASN A 576 -18.65 8.47 24.48
C ASN A 576 -18.23 7.78 25.80
N ARG A 577 -17.11 8.20 26.38
CA ARG A 577 -16.55 7.60 27.61
C ARG A 577 -17.51 7.63 28.79
N LYS A 578 -18.26 8.74 28.98
CA LYS A 578 -19.25 8.88 30.08
C LYS A 578 -20.39 7.88 29.90
N MET A 579 -20.95 7.80 28.69
CA MET A 579 -22.02 6.85 28.36
C MET A 579 -21.57 5.40 28.57
N ARG A 580 -20.37 5.04 28.10
CA ARG A 580 -19.83 3.68 28.29
C ARG A 580 -19.73 3.33 29.78
N LYS A 581 -19.26 4.24 30.62
CA LYS A 581 -19.16 4.05 32.07
C LYS A 581 -20.53 3.89 32.73
N GLU A 582 -21.52 4.70 32.35
CA GLU A 582 -22.87 4.67 32.92
C GLU A 582 -23.59 3.34 32.63
N VAL A 583 -23.40 2.77 31.42
CA VAL A 583 -23.99 1.48 31.08
C VAL A 583 -23.20 0.28 31.59
N GLY A 584 -21.99 0.50 32.10
CA GLY A 584 -21.12 -0.55 32.61
C GLY A 584 -20.23 -1.22 31.57
N LEU A 585 -20.12 -0.62 30.35
CA LEU A 585 -19.12 -1.01 29.36
C LEU A 585 -17.73 -0.55 29.79
N LEU A 586 -16.74 -1.28 29.41
CA LEU A 586 -15.33 -0.93 29.70
C LEU A 586 -14.92 0.29 28.86
N SER A 587 -14.03 1.12 29.41
CA SER A 587 -13.50 2.24 28.67
C SER A 587 -12.56 1.76 27.53
N PRO A 588 -12.37 2.56 26.45
CA PRO A 588 -11.40 2.24 25.40
C PRO A 588 -9.97 2.05 25.93
N GLU A 589 -9.64 2.70 27.04
CA GLU A 589 -8.34 2.62 27.74
C GLU A 589 -8.04 1.21 28.27
N ARG A 590 -9.04 0.34 28.39
CA ARG A 590 -8.83 -1.07 28.76
C ARG A 590 -7.82 -1.80 27.85
N ARG A 591 -7.76 -1.42 26.55
CA ARG A 591 -6.79 -1.98 25.60
C ARG A 591 -5.36 -1.58 25.99
N ILE A 592 -5.20 -0.38 26.52
CA ILE A 592 -3.92 0.11 27.07
C ILE A 592 -3.49 -0.77 28.24
N GLY A 593 -4.40 -1.06 29.19
CA GLY A 593 -4.12 -1.94 30.31
C GLY A 593 -3.74 -3.37 29.90
N LEU A 594 -4.34 -3.92 28.83
CA LEU A 594 -3.91 -5.21 28.26
C LEU A 594 -2.48 -5.13 27.71
N SER A 595 -2.22 -4.14 26.90
CA SER A 595 -0.90 -3.94 26.31
C SER A 595 0.17 -3.68 27.39
N ALA A 596 -0.19 -2.98 28.50
CA ALA A 596 0.68 -2.81 29.67
C ALA A 596 0.98 -4.14 30.36
N HIS A 597 -0.02 -5.01 30.49
CA HIS A 597 0.16 -6.35 31.03
C HIS A 597 1.09 -7.19 30.14
N ASP A 598 0.89 -7.14 28.81
CA ASP A 598 1.72 -7.86 27.85
C ASP A 598 3.18 -7.34 27.88
N TYR A 599 3.39 -6.03 27.99
CA TYR A 599 4.69 -5.43 28.21
C TYR A 599 5.32 -5.92 29.53
N GLN A 600 4.59 -5.87 30.66
CA GLN A 600 5.07 -6.31 31.96
C GLN A 600 5.53 -7.78 31.95
N GLN A 601 4.77 -8.65 31.27
CA GLN A 601 5.15 -10.07 31.15
C GLN A 601 6.38 -10.25 30.26
N SER A 602 6.40 -9.58 29.11
CA SER A 602 7.42 -9.77 28.08
C SER A 602 8.79 -9.24 28.55
N VAL A 603 8.84 -8.06 29.19
CA VAL A 603 10.10 -7.46 29.63
C VAL A 603 10.77 -8.22 30.78
N CYS A 604 10.02 -9.05 31.50
CA CYS A 604 10.53 -9.91 32.57
C CYS A 604 11.11 -11.26 32.07
N SER A 605 11.22 -11.48 30.77
CA SER A 605 11.78 -12.69 30.14
C SER A 605 13.30 -12.79 30.30
N SER A 606 13.89 -13.93 29.89
CA SER A 606 15.29 -14.26 30.17
C SER A 606 16.30 -13.32 29.51
N ASN A 607 16.15 -13.02 28.21
CA ASN A 607 16.98 -12.09 27.45
C ASN A 607 16.08 -11.21 26.61
N VAL A 608 16.07 -9.93 26.86
CA VAL A 608 15.15 -8.99 26.24
C VAL A 608 15.92 -7.91 25.47
N LEU A 609 15.60 -7.75 24.20
CA LEU A 609 16.03 -6.63 23.39
C LEU A 609 14.82 -5.69 23.19
N ILE A 610 14.93 -4.49 23.72
CA ILE A 610 13.95 -3.42 23.50
C ILE A 610 14.44 -2.57 22.34
N THR A 611 13.59 -2.33 21.34
CA THR A 611 13.97 -1.48 20.18
C THR A 611 12.95 -0.38 19.94
N ARG A 612 13.43 0.76 19.47
CA ARG A 612 12.61 1.88 18.99
C ARG A 612 13.34 2.68 17.92
N SER A 613 12.58 3.29 17.02
CA SER A 613 13.09 4.36 16.16
C SER A 613 12.92 5.73 16.82
N THR A 614 13.89 6.62 16.67
CA THR A 614 13.81 8.01 17.15
C THR A 614 13.04 8.92 16.18
N LYS A 615 12.92 8.49 14.90
CA LYS A 615 12.14 9.18 13.87
C LYS A 615 11.26 8.20 13.09
N ASP A 616 10.06 8.64 12.70
CA ASP A 616 9.21 8.01 11.69
C ASP A 616 9.01 9.02 10.56
N ASN A 617 9.50 8.66 9.36
CA ASN A 617 9.74 9.57 8.24
C ASN A 617 10.69 10.70 8.69
N GLU A 618 10.26 11.94 8.81
CA GLU A 618 11.09 13.06 9.26
C GLU A 618 10.67 13.59 10.65
N ALA A 619 9.59 13.03 11.23
CA ALA A 619 9.08 13.44 12.53
C ALA A 619 9.74 12.67 13.67
N GLU A 620 10.09 13.38 14.75
CA GLU A 620 10.59 12.77 15.97
C GLU A 620 9.49 11.94 16.64
N THR A 621 9.87 10.78 17.17
CA THR A 621 8.98 9.88 17.89
C THR A 621 9.20 10.00 19.41
N ILE A 622 8.14 9.77 20.17
CA ILE A 622 8.21 9.74 21.63
C ILE A 622 8.36 8.28 22.08
N PRO A 623 9.28 7.96 23.01
CA PRO A 623 9.36 6.63 23.58
C PRO A 623 8.01 6.20 24.19
N SER A 624 7.71 4.92 24.13
CA SER A 624 6.56 4.34 24.84
C SER A 624 6.54 4.82 26.31
N ARG A 625 5.35 5.18 26.80
CA ARG A 625 5.17 5.64 28.19
C ARG A 625 5.74 4.66 29.21
N TRP A 626 5.72 3.37 28.93
CA TRP A 626 6.23 2.33 29.84
C TRP A 626 7.76 2.29 29.80
N LEU A 627 8.39 2.37 28.65
CA LEU A 627 9.83 2.48 28.51
C LEU A 627 10.32 3.77 29.16
N ASN A 628 9.64 4.90 28.93
CA ASN A 628 9.99 6.19 29.54
C ASN A 628 9.91 6.15 31.08
N ARG A 629 8.88 5.51 31.65
CA ARG A 629 8.76 5.33 33.09
C ARG A 629 9.88 4.46 33.68
N LEU A 630 10.25 3.37 32.96
CA LEU A 630 11.38 2.54 33.40
C LEU A 630 12.69 3.34 33.38
N LEU A 631 12.98 4.06 32.31
CA LEU A 631 14.19 4.86 32.17
C LEU A 631 14.22 6.00 33.21
N ASN A 632 13.09 6.65 33.49
CA ASN A 632 12.98 7.69 34.50
C ASN A 632 13.19 7.14 35.94
N LEU A 633 12.62 5.97 36.25
CA LEU A 633 12.87 5.31 37.54
C LEU A 633 14.35 4.97 37.69
N LEU A 634 14.96 4.34 36.71
CA LEU A 634 16.40 4.04 36.73
C LEU A 634 17.25 5.29 36.86
N SER A 635 16.95 6.35 36.09
CA SER A 635 17.64 7.65 36.18
C SER A 635 17.61 8.27 37.60
N GLY A 636 16.48 8.09 38.33
CA GLY A 636 16.31 8.56 39.71
C GLY A 636 17.04 7.71 40.78
N LEU A 637 17.43 6.48 40.45
CA LEU A 637 18.08 5.55 41.36
C LEU A 637 19.62 5.61 41.32
N SER A 638 20.19 6.82 41.44
CA SER A 638 21.64 7.04 41.38
C SER A 638 22.41 6.23 42.43
N GLY A 639 21.87 6.08 43.65
CA GLY A 639 22.46 5.27 44.74
C GLY A 639 22.46 3.78 44.48
N ASN A 640 21.71 3.30 43.48
CA ASN A 640 21.56 1.90 43.08
C ASN A 640 22.15 1.59 41.67
N ASN A 641 23.05 2.42 41.17
CA ASN A 641 23.66 2.30 39.85
C ASN A 641 22.67 2.43 38.68
N GLY A 642 21.60 3.20 38.80
CA GLY A 642 20.54 3.33 37.79
C GLY A 642 21.00 3.99 36.49
N PRO A 643 21.70 5.15 36.52
CA PRO A 643 22.27 5.73 35.30
C PRO A 643 23.23 4.78 34.58
N GLU A 644 24.06 4.06 35.34
CA GLU A 644 24.97 3.05 34.76
C GLU A 644 24.21 1.90 34.08
N ALA A 645 23.09 1.48 34.67
CA ALA A 645 22.21 0.45 34.11
C ALA A 645 21.70 0.87 32.75
N ILE A 646 21.27 2.13 32.58
CA ILE A 646 20.80 2.68 31.30
C ILE A 646 21.92 2.63 30.23
N GLU A 647 23.12 3.10 30.58
CA GLU A 647 24.25 3.10 29.67
C GLU A 647 24.65 1.67 29.25
N LYS A 648 24.65 0.72 30.19
CA LYS A 648 24.91 -0.68 29.87
C LYS A 648 23.82 -1.30 29.00
N MET A 649 22.55 -1.00 29.23
CA MET A 649 21.46 -1.44 28.38
C MET A 649 21.64 -0.95 26.93
N LYS A 650 21.97 0.34 26.73
CA LYS A 650 22.27 0.93 25.41
C LYS A 650 23.52 0.31 24.81
N GLY A 651 24.60 0.20 25.57
CA GLY A 651 25.86 -0.39 25.08
C GLY A 651 25.70 -1.82 24.56
N ARG A 652 24.89 -2.66 25.21
CA ARG A 652 24.55 -4.01 24.71
C ARG A 652 23.75 -3.98 23.41
N GLY A 653 22.93 -2.94 23.20
CA GLY A 653 22.14 -2.76 21.99
C GLY A 653 22.93 -2.22 20.79
N THR A 654 23.98 -1.42 21.04
CA THR A 654 24.77 -0.71 20.02
C THR A 654 25.36 -1.64 18.96
N LYS A 655 25.80 -2.85 19.36
CA LYS A 655 26.32 -3.86 18.41
C LYS A 655 25.42 -4.08 17.18
N TRP A 656 24.12 -4.11 17.37
CA TRP A 656 23.17 -4.39 16.29
C TRP A 656 22.99 -3.16 15.38
N LEU A 657 23.09 -1.95 15.93
CA LEU A 657 23.11 -0.71 15.15
C LEU A 657 24.41 -0.55 14.36
N ASP A 658 25.54 -0.93 14.94
CA ASP A 658 26.82 -0.90 14.26
C ASP A 658 26.81 -1.81 13.02
N TRP A 659 26.28 -3.02 13.13
CA TRP A 659 26.10 -3.91 11.99
C TRP A 659 25.12 -3.34 10.95
N ALA A 660 24.04 -2.72 11.39
CA ALA A 660 23.11 -2.05 10.48
C ALA A 660 23.77 -0.87 9.76
N ASN A 661 24.64 -0.13 10.44
CA ASN A 661 25.36 1.00 9.88
C ASN A 661 26.47 0.54 8.92
N GLU A 662 27.17 -0.57 9.19
CA GLU A 662 28.15 -1.15 8.28
C GLU A 662 27.56 -1.48 6.91
N THR A 663 26.28 -1.90 6.85
CA THR A 663 25.60 -2.15 5.56
C THR A 663 25.36 -0.88 4.73
N LYS A 664 25.48 0.30 5.34
CA LYS A 664 25.33 1.60 4.67
C LYS A 664 26.67 2.14 4.14
N ILE A 665 27.77 1.50 4.50
CA ILE A 665 29.11 1.91 4.04
C ILE A 665 29.28 1.41 2.62
N PHE A 666 29.06 2.29 1.66
CA PHE A 666 29.36 2.00 0.26
C PHE A 666 30.83 2.27 -0.03
N THR A 667 31.49 1.30 -0.63
CA THR A 667 32.83 1.54 -1.19
C THR A 667 32.68 2.59 -2.29
N PRO A 668 33.27 3.78 -2.16
CA PRO A 668 33.13 4.80 -3.19
C PRO A 668 33.68 4.27 -4.52
N THR A 669 32.83 4.10 -5.48
CA THR A 669 33.22 3.75 -6.85
C THR A 669 33.81 4.99 -7.51
N LYS A 670 34.83 4.80 -8.38
CA LYS A 670 35.35 5.93 -9.15
C LYS A 670 34.23 6.53 -10.00
N PRO A 671 33.99 7.85 -9.95
CA PRO A 671 33.03 8.50 -10.82
C PRO A 671 33.33 8.21 -12.28
N ALA A 672 32.31 8.08 -13.10
CA ALA A 672 32.50 7.96 -14.53
C ALA A 672 33.16 9.24 -15.10
N LYS A 673 33.89 9.07 -16.17
CA LYS A 673 34.41 10.21 -16.92
C LYS A 673 33.34 10.71 -17.90
N ARG A 674 33.38 12.00 -18.24
CA ARG A 674 32.46 12.58 -19.22
C ARG A 674 32.63 11.86 -20.57
N PRO A 675 31.59 11.18 -21.11
CA PRO A 675 31.74 10.35 -22.29
C PRO A 675 31.81 11.18 -23.59
N SER A 676 32.70 10.76 -24.50
CA SER A 676 32.81 11.28 -25.86
C SER A 676 33.16 10.14 -26.84
N PRO A 677 32.24 9.18 -27.03
CA PRO A 677 32.52 8.02 -27.85
C PRO A 677 32.85 8.37 -29.31
N LYS A 678 33.77 7.64 -29.91
CA LYS A 678 34.25 7.81 -31.30
C LYS A 678 33.94 6.55 -32.12
N PRO A 679 32.68 6.38 -32.57
CA PRO A 679 32.28 5.22 -33.36
C PRO A 679 32.94 5.24 -34.75
N PRO A 680 33.11 4.05 -35.41
CA PRO A 680 33.66 3.93 -36.76
C PRO A 680 32.83 4.73 -37.78
N LYS A 681 33.46 5.16 -38.91
CA LYS A 681 32.79 5.98 -39.94
C LYS A 681 31.53 5.36 -40.52
N ASN A 682 31.52 4.04 -40.74
CA ASN A 682 30.38 3.31 -41.31
C ASN A 682 29.16 3.23 -40.40
N THR A 683 29.31 3.43 -39.09
CA THR A 683 28.18 3.40 -38.12
C THR A 683 27.59 4.78 -37.85
N ARG A 684 28.28 5.87 -38.32
CA ARG A 684 27.81 7.23 -38.10
C ARG A 684 26.56 7.55 -38.90
N PRO A 685 25.63 8.35 -38.34
CA PRO A 685 24.34 8.61 -38.98
C PRO A 685 24.55 9.38 -40.30
N LYS A 686 24.07 8.84 -41.39
CA LYS A 686 24.01 9.48 -42.71
C LYS A 686 22.72 10.25 -42.95
N LYS A 687 21.83 10.27 -41.98
CA LYS A 687 20.53 10.96 -42.03
C LYS A 687 20.20 11.56 -40.68
N LEU A 688 19.86 12.84 -40.65
CA LEU A 688 19.30 13.53 -39.46
C LEU A 688 18.14 14.43 -39.89
N SER A 689 17.25 14.75 -38.96
CA SER A 689 16.24 15.78 -39.13
C SER A 689 16.79 17.16 -38.75
N VAL A 690 16.11 18.20 -39.25
CA VAL A 690 16.45 19.60 -38.90
C VAL A 690 16.46 19.83 -37.39
N THR A 691 15.50 19.25 -36.67
CA THR A 691 15.43 19.34 -35.20
C THR A 691 16.59 18.61 -34.52
N GLU A 692 17.09 17.51 -35.11
CA GLU A 692 18.23 16.75 -34.57
C GLU A 692 19.56 17.48 -34.76
N ILE A 693 19.66 18.41 -35.66
CA ILE A 693 20.85 19.25 -35.82
C ILE A 693 21.06 20.12 -34.55
N LYS A 694 20.00 20.65 -33.99
CA LYS A 694 20.06 21.34 -32.71
C LYS A 694 20.58 20.41 -31.58
N THR A 695 20.13 19.18 -31.54
CA THR A 695 20.62 18.16 -30.61
C THR A 695 22.08 17.82 -30.84
N LEU A 696 22.49 17.66 -32.13
CA LEU A 696 23.91 17.42 -32.49
C LEU A 696 24.85 18.54 -32.02
N ILE A 697 24.38 19.79 -32.03
CA ILE A 697 25.14 20.94 -31.55
C ILE A 697 25.27 20.95 -30.02
N ARG A 698 24.15 20.66 -29.32
CA ARG A 698 24.03 20.80 -27.87
C ARG A 698 24.44 19.56 -27.08
N ASP A 699 23.97 18.41 -27.51
CA ASP A 699 24.22 17.12 -26.88
C ASP A 699 24.50 16.03 -27.92
N PRO A 700 25.68 16.01 -28.49
CA PRO A 700 26.06 15.00 -29.49
C PRO A 700 25.90 13.57 -29.01
N TYR A 701 26.08 13.30 -27.71
CA TYR A 701 25.89 11.98 -27.13
C TYR A 701 24.47 11.45 -27.30
N ALA A 702 23.46 12.31 -27.27
CA ALA A 702 22.10 11.95 -27.57
C ALA A 702 21.91 11.42 -29.00
N ILE A 703 22.62 11.99 -29.97
CA ILE A 703 22.64 11.49 -31.37
C ILE A 703 23.33 10.13 -31.44
N TYR A 704 24.44 9.94 -30.73
CA TYR A 704 25.14 8.65 -30.62
C TYR A 704 24.20 7.57 -30.03
N ALA A 705 23.57 7.85 -28.89
CA ALA A 705 22.69 6.92 -28.23
C ALA A 705 21.47 6.55 -29.11
N LYS A 706 20.85 7.54 -29.75
CA LYS A 706 19.65 7.35 -30.56
C LYS A 706 19.92 6.63 -31.90
N HIS A 707 20.96 7.01 -32.64
CA HIS A 707 21.17 6.53 -33.99
C HIS A 707 22.16 5.38 -34.10
N ILE A 708 23.17 5.32 -33.22
CA ILE A 708 24.21 4.29 -33.27
C ILE A 708 23.88 3.16 -32.31
N LEU A 709 23.60 3.46 -31.03
CA LEU A 709 23.15 2.46 -30.07
C LEU A 709 21.68 2.06 -30.25
N LYS A 710 20.91 2.82 -31.07
CA LYS A 710 19.49 2.60 -31.36
C LYS A 710 18.58 2.62 -30.12
N LEU A 711 19.02 3.32 -29.07
CA LEU A 711 18.28 3.47 -27.83
C LEU A 711 17.22 4.55 -28.00
N LYS A 712 15.99 4.22 -27.68
CA LYS A 712 14.85 5.14 -27.70
C LYS A 712 14.12 5.07 -26.38
N PRO A 713 13.75 6.21 -25.75
CA PRO A 713 12.94 6.19 -24.55
C PRO A 713 11.57 5.55 -24.87
N LEU A 714 11.09 4.71 -23.94
CA LEU A 714 9.74 4.18 -24.05
C LEU A 714 8.75 5.31 -23.77
N LYS A 715 7.81 5.49 -24.67
CA LYS A 715 6.69 6.41 -24.43
C LYS A 715 5.84 5.90 -23.27
N PRO A 716 5.30 6.79 -22.41
CA PRO A 716 4.40 6.39 -21.35
C PRO A 716 3.17 5.67 -21.94
N LEU A 717 2.67 4.66 -21.22
CA LEU A 717 1.48 3.91 -21.62
C LEU A 717 0.22 4.80 -21.63
N HIS A 718 0.18 5.77 -20.76
CA HIS A 718 -0.87 6.78 -20.68
C HIS A 718 -0.22 8.15 -20.82
N ARG A 719 -0.45 8.81 -21.96
CA ARG A 719 0.02 10.19 -22.15
C ARG A 719 -0.77 11.11 -21.23
N THR A 720 -0.06 11.76 -20.35
CA THR A 720 -0.61 12.94 -19.68
C THR A 720 -0.77 14.08 -20.68
N ALA A 721 -1.67 15.01 -20.40
CA ALA A 721 -1.84 16.21 -21.21
C ALA A 721 -0.61 17.13 -21.06
N ASP A 722 0.51 16.73 -21.68
CA ASP A 722 1.81 17.39 -21.62
C ASP A 722 1.95 18.52 -22.67
N PRO A 723 2.95 19.40 -22.53
CA PRO A 723 3.19 20.49 -23.49
C PRO A 723 3.49 20.00 -24.91
N LEU A 724 4.07 18.79 -25.06
CA LEU A 724 4.41 18.24 -26.39
C LEU A 724 3.12 17.82 -27.14
N LEU A 725 2.22 17.09 -26.46
CA LEU A 725 0.92 16.71 -27.02
C LEU A 725 0.12 17.95 -27.41
N ARG A 726 0.12 18.97 -26.54
CA ARG A 726 -0.53 20.24 -26.83
C ARG A 726 0.01 20.89 -28.11
N GLY A 727 1.34 20.90 -28.27
CA GLY A 727 1.99 21.44 -29.49
C GLY A 727 1.47 20.73 -30.74
N VAL A 728 1.53 19.39 -30.76
CA VAL A 728 1.09 18.58 -31.92
C VAL A 728 -0.37 18.83 -32.27
N ILE A 729 -1.27 18.93 -31.28
CA ILE A 729 -2.70 19.16 -31.51
C ILE A 729 -2.93 20.59 -32.04
N ILE A 730 -2.24 21.57 -31.48
CA ILE A 730 -2.38 22.97 -31.92
C ILE A 730 -1.88 23.15 -33.36
N HIS A 731 -0.74 22.56 -33.74
CA HIS A 731 -0.28 22.59 -35.13
C HIS A 731 -1.34 21.97 -36.06
N LYS A 732 -1.95 20.85 -35.66
CA LYS A 732 -3.01 20.23 -36.49
C LYS A 732 -4.26 21.11 -36.61
N ILE A 733 -4.64 21.81 -35.56
CA ILE A 733 -5.76 22.76 -35.59
C ILE A 733 -5.48 23.90 -36.56
N PHE A 734 -4.29 24.50 -36.47
CA PHE A 734 -3.93 25.62 -37.35
C PHE A 734 -3.72 25.17 -38.80
N GLU A 735 -3.16 23.99 -39.05
CA GLU A 735 -3.10 23.40 -40.41
C GLU A 735 -4.50 23.31 -41.00
N GLN A 736 -5.45 22.71 -40.28
CA GLN A 736 -6.84 22.54 -40.77
C GLN A 736 -7.53 23.88 -40.95
N PHE A 737 -7.30 24.85 -40.04
CA PHE A 737 -7.87 26.18 -40.16
C PHE A 737 -7.38 26.90 -41.41
N VAL A 738 -6.08 26.95 -41.66
CA VAL A 738 -5.49 27.60 -42.86
C VAL A 738 -5.97 26.93 -44.13
N ARG A 739 -6.13 25.57 -44.13
CA ARG A 739 -6.62 24.78 -45.29
C ARG A 739 -8.09 25.05 -45.59
N ASN A 740 -8.92 25.21 -44.55
CA ASN A 740 -10.37 25.43 -44.66
C ASN A 740 -10.79 26.91 -44.60
N TRP A 741 -9.84 27.84 -44.76
CA TRP A 741 -10.13 29.29 -44.78
C TRP A 741 -11.12 29.63 -45.90
N GLN A 742 -12.19 30.35 -45.58
CA GLN A 742 -13.23 30.80 -46.48
C GLN A 742 -13.00 32.29 -46.86
N GLN A 743 -12.78 32.58 -48.13
CA GLN A 743 -12.38 33.94 -48.58
C GLN A 743 -13.47 35.00 -48.32
N ASP A 744 -14.73 34.59 -48.46
CA ASP A 744 -15.87 35.52 -48.35
C ASP A 744 -16.54 35.56 -46.98
N ALA A 745 -16.01 34.80 -45.97
CA ALA A 745 -16.57 34.74 -44.64
C ALA A 745 -16.06 35.88 -43.76
N SER A 746 -16.90 36.35 -42.84
CA SER A 746 -16.51 37.39 -41.90
C SER A 746 -15.44 36.91 -40.92
N LEU A 747 -14.68 37.84 -40.31
CA LEU A 747 -13.71 37.47 -39.26
C LEU A 747 -14.35 36.74 -38.09
N LEU A 748 -15.62 36.98 -37.78
CA LEU A 748 -16.37 36.26 -36.77
C LEU A 748 -16.64 34.83 -37.17
N ASP A 749 -17.02 34.60 -38.45
CA ASP A 749 -17.23 33.23 -38.97
C ASP A 749 -15.93 32.42 -38.97
N GLN A 750 -14.82 33.04 -39.34
CA GLN A 750 -13.48 32.45 -39.29
C GLN A 750 -13.09 32.09 -37.85
N LYS A 751 -13.37 32.98 -36.89
CA LYS A 751 -13.14 32.67 -35.45
C LYS A 751 -13.97 31.48 -35.03
N ASN A 752 -15.26 31.42 -35.40
CA ASN A 752 -16.12 30.30 -35.07
C ASN A 752 -15.61 29.00 -35.71
N LEU A 753 -15.10 29.00 -36.93
CA LEU A 753 -14.46 27.87 -37.57
C LEU A 753 -13.25 27.40 -36.76
N LEU A 754 -12.34 28.28 -36.37
CA LEU A 754 -11.18 27.94 -35.54
C LEU A 754 -11.57 27.31 -34.22
N LEU A 755 -12.57 27.86 -33.53
CA LEU A 755 -13.03 27.35 -32.24
C LEU A 755 -13.72 25.98 -32.39
N ASN A 756 -14.50 25.76 -33.45
CA ASN A 756 -15.14 24.45 -33.73
C ASN A 756 -14.12 23.39 -34.04
N LEU A 757 -13.13 23.65 -34.89
CA LEU A 757 -12.00 22.74 -35.16
C LEU A 757 -11.22 22.44 -33.89
N THR A 758 -11.01 23.41 -33.03
CA THR A 758 -10.35 23.24 -31.74
C THR A 758 -11.12 22.27 -30.86
N LYS A 759 -12.41 22.47 -30.70
CA LYS A 759 -13.29 21.62 -29.90
C LYS A 759 -13.28 20.17 -30.40
N GLU A 760 -13.42 19.99 -31.70
CA GLU A 760 -13.40 18.67 -32.35
C GLU A 760 -12.08 17.92 -32.11
N GLN A 761 -10.94 18.58 -32.36
CA GLN A 761 -9.61 17.96 -32.19
C GLN A 761 -9.30 17.63 -30.72
N LEU A 762 -9.71 18.51 -29.80
CA LEU A 762 -9.51 18.28 -28.35
C LEU A 762 -10.33 17.09 -27.85
N ILE A 763 -11.60 16.99 -28.21
CA ILE A 763 -12.47 15.84 -27.85
C ILE A 763 -11.87 14.54 -28.40
N LYS A 764 -11.39 14.55 -29.65
CA LYS A 764 -10.85 13.35 -30.32
C LYS A 764 -9.50 12.90 -29.77
N LYS A 765 -8.65 13.81 -29.27
CA LYS A 765 -7.23 13.54 -28.98
C LYS A 765 -6.82 13.67 -27.52
N VAL A 766 -7.62 14.29 -26.68
CA VAL A 766 -7.30 14.56 -25.28
C VAL A 766 -8.30 13.88 -24.38
N ALA A 767 -7.83 12.89 -23.61
CA ALA A 767 -8.70 12.10 -22.74
C ALA A 767 -9.18 12.86 -21.49
N SER A 768 -8.44 13.90 -21.05
CA SER A 768 -8.76 14.67 -19.84
C SER A 768 -9.69 15.83 -20.12
N PRO A 769 -10.95 15.85 -19.61
CA PRO A 769 -11.87 16.96 -19.78
C PRO A 769 -11.31 18.31 -19.26
N THR A 770 -10.59 18.28 -18.15
CA THR A 770 -9.95 19.47 -17.59
C THR A 770 -8.89 20.03 -18.54
N ALA A 771 -8.06 19.18 -19.14
CA ALA A 771 -7.08 19.61 -20.12
C ALA A 771 -7.74 20.14 -21.41
N GLN A 772 -8.84 19.52 -21.86
CA GLN A 772 -9.62 20.02 -23.00
C GLN A 772 -10.09 21.46 -22.75
N LEU A 773 -10.68 21.75 -21.60
CA LEU A 773 -11.14 23.09 -21.23
C LEU A 773 -9.99 24.09 -21.17
N PHE A 774 -8.87 23.71 -20.53
CA PHE A 774 -7.69 24.58 -20.43
C PHE A 774 -7.10 24.92 -21.80
N TRP A 775 -6.97 23.93 -22.68
CA TRP A 775 -6.37 24.15 -24.01
C TRP A 775 -7.31 24.87 -24.94
N PHE A 776 -8.62 24.62 -24.84
CA PHE A 776 -9.65 25.39 -25.55
C PHE A 776 -9.58 26.89 -25.19
N SER A 777 -9.59 27.21 -23.88
CA SER A 777 -9.50 28.59 -23.40
C SER A 777 -8.21 29.29 -23.86
N ARG A 778 -7.10 28.58 -24.03
CA ARG A 778 -5.86 29.16 -24.59
C ARG A 778 -6.01 29.53 -26.06
N VAL A 779 -6.62 28.68 -26.87
CA VAL A 779 -6.86 28.97 -28.30
C VAL A 779 -7.88 30.08 -28.40
N GLU A 780 -8.94 30.09 -27.60
CA GLU A 780 -9.95 31.15 -27.59
C GLU A 780 -9.34 32.55 -27.31
N LYS A 781 -8.43 32.63 -26.32
CA LYS A 781 -7.72 33.90 -26.01
C LYS A 781 -6.89 34.45 -27.12
N ILE A 782 -6.41 33.62 -28.03
CA ILE A 782 -5.59 34.09 -29.19
C ILE A 782 -6.37 34.15 -30.49
N ALA A 783 -7.60 33.65 -30.53
CA ALA A 783 -8.37 33.44 -31.75
C ALA A 783 -8.60 34.77 -32.55
N ASP A 784 -8.98 35.85 -31.87
CA ASP A 784 -9.20 37.14 -32.53
C ASP A 784 -7.92 37.68 -33.19
N TRP A 785 -6.81 37.64 -32.45
CA TRP A 785 -5.51 38.04 -32.98
C TRP A 785 -5.08 37.16 -34.15
N PHE A 786 -5.18 35.85 -34.00
CA PHE A 786 -4.70 34.92 -35.03
C PHE A 786 -5.50 35.00 -36.32
N VAL A 787 -6.82 35.16 -36.23
CA VAL A 787 -7.71 35.29 -37.39
C VAL A 787 -7.44 36.61 -38.13
N LEU A 788 -7.20 37.72 -37.39
CA LEU A 788 -6.85 39.00 -38.00
C LEU A 788 -5.49 38.94 -38.73
N GLU A 789 -4.48 38.35 -38.06
CA GLU A 789 -3.15 38.18 -38.68
C GLU A 789 -3.19 37.25 -39.88
N GLU A 790 -4.01 36.20 -39.84
CA GLU A 790 -4.18 35.32 -40.99
C GLU A 790 -4.87 36.01 -42.17
N ALA A 791 -5.87 36.85 -41.93
CA ALA A 791 -6.48 37.68 -42.96
C ALA A 791 -5.43 38.61 -43.63
N ASN A 792 -4.59 39.25 -42.79
CA ASN A 792 -3.49 40.08 -43.29
C ASN A 792 -2.49 39.30 -44.13
N ARG A 793 -2.08 38.07 -43.66
CA ARG A 793 -1.16 37.22 -44.43
C ARG A 793 -1.72 36.83 -45.79
N LYS A 794 -3.02 36.54 -45.85
CA LYS A 794 -3.72 36.15 -47.09
C LYS A 794 -3.74 37.28 -48.15
N THR A 795 -3.61 38.55 -47.76
CA THR A 795 -3.46 39.66 -48.72
C THR A 795 -2.05 39.74 -49.33
N LEU A 796 -1.03 39.25 -48.56
CA LEU A 796 0.37 39.40 -48.92
C LEU A 796 0.95 38.15 -49.56
N SER A 797 0.39 36.96 -49.27
CA SER A 797 0.94 35.67 -49.72
C SER A 797 -0.14 34.57 -49.82
N LYS A 798 0.19 33.51 -50.52
CA LYS A 798 -0.66 32.30 -50.63
C LYS A 798 0.09 31.09 -50.06
N PRO A 799 -0.57 30.26 -49.20
CA PRO A 799 0.00 29.02 -48.74
C PRO A 799 0.14 28.00 -49.87
N ILE A 800 1.37 27.48 -50.02
CA ILE A 800 1.72 26.44 -51.02
C ILE A 800 2.06 25.09 -50.36
N ALA A 801 2.44 25.10 -49.09
CA ALA A 801 2.66 23.87 -48.32
C ALA A 801 2.20 24.04 -46.86
N LEU A 802 1.54 23.02 -46.34
CA LEU A 802 1.13 22.88 -44.95
C LEU A 802 1.54 21.49 -44.46
N GLU A 803 2.27 21.41 -43.34
CA GLU A 803 2.76 20.17 -42.70
C GLU A 803 3.47 19.24 -43.72
N LYS A 804 4.26 19.81 -44.62
CA LYS A 804 4.87 19.05 -45.72
C LYS A 804 6.26 18.56 -45.35
N LYS A 805 6.57 17.31 -45.71
CA LYS A 805 7.89 16.69 -45.54
C LYS A 805 8.80 17.06 -46.71
N GLY A 806 10.04 17.41 -46.37
CA GLY A 806 11.08 17.74 -47.35
C GLY A 806 12.43 17.11 -46.98
N GLN A 807 13.33 17.05 -47.94
CA GLN A 807 14.67 16.49 -47.77
C GLN A 807 15.65 17.08 -48.76
N ILE A 808 16.90 17.24 -48.35
CA ILE A 808 18.04 17.50 -49.26
C ILE A 808 19.09 16.43 -49.06
N ILE A 809 19.83 16.14 -50.10
CA ILE A 809 21.00 15.25 -50.09
C ILE A 809 22.22 16.11 -50.33
N ILE A 810 23.25 15.94 -49.53
CA ILE A 810 24.57 16.55 -49.69
C ILE A 810 25.48 15.49 -50.35
N PRO A 811 25.64 15.47 -51.69
CA PRO A 811 26.32 14.39 -52.38
C PRO A 811 27.79 14.22 -51.94
N SER A 812 28.49 15.32 -51.68
CA SER A 812 29.91 15.32 -51.22
C SER A 812 30.13 14.60 -49.90
N LEU A 813 29.08 14.51 -49.05
CA LEU A 813 29.15 13.90 -47.70
C LEU A 813 28.32 12.61 -47.58
N ASP A 814 27.64 12.20 -48.66
CA ASP A 814 26.64 11.10 -48.60
C ASP A 814 25.69 11.24 -47.38
N PHE A 815 25.22 12.49 -47.22
CA PHE A 815 24.37 12.83 -46.03
C PHE A 815 23.02 13.39 -46.44
N LYS A 816 21.97 12.99 -45.74
CA LYS A 816 20.60 13.36 -45.97
C LYS A 816 20.03 14.17 -44.81
N LEU A 817 19.60 15.40 -45.08
CA LEU A 817 18.85 16.19 -44.13
C LEU A 817 17.34 16.08 -44.44
N THR A 818 16.53 15.82 -43.42
CA THR A 818 15.06 15.75 -43.55
C THR A 818 14.39 16.80 -42.69
N ALA A 819 13.26 17.31 -43.14
CA ALA A 819 12.45 18.30 -42.41
C ALA A 819 10.95 18.04 -42.60
N GLN A 820 10.18 18.62 -41.71
CA GLN A 820 8.76 18.88 -41.91
C GLN A 820 8.54 20.37 -41.66
N VAL A 821 7.95 21.07 -42.62
CA VAL A 821 7.64 22.47 -42.50
C VAL A 821 6.19 22.67 -42.10
N ASP A 822 5.91 23.53 -41.15
CA ASP A 822 4.55 23.79 -40.69
C ASP A 822 3.77 24.51 -41.79
N ARG A 823 4.36 25.56 -42.37
CA ARG A 823 3.74 26.35 -43.46
C ARG A 823 4.78 27.04 -44.35
N VAL A 824 4.56 26.97 -45.65
CA VAL A 824 5.26 27.77 -46.67
C VAL A 824 4.23 28.55 -47.51
N ASP A 825 4.40 29.86 -47.58
CA ASP A 825 3.63 30.72 -48.47
C ASP A 825 4.50 31.25 -49.61
N ILE A 826 3.88 31.66 -50.71
CA ILE A 826 4.51 32.42 -51.80
C ILE A 826 4.00 33.85 -51.81
N ASN A 827 4.88 34.81 -51.85
CA ASN A 827 4.53 36.22 -51.92
C ASN A 827 4.29 36.66 -53.36
N GLN A 828 3.91 37.91 -53.57
CA GLN A 828 3.64 38.51 -54.89
C GLN A 828 4.88 38.56 -55.78
N ASP A 829 6.09 38.53 -55.22
CA ASP A 829 7.37 38.53 -55.96
C ASP A 829 7.79 37.10 -56.36
N GLY A 830 7.00 36.10 -56.04
CA GLY A 830 7.33 34.66 -56.31
C GLY A 830 8.34 34.08 -55.36
N LYS A 831 8.62 34.69 -54.21
CA LYS A 831 9.51 34.22 -53.19
C LYS A 831 8.80 33.51 -52.06
N ALA A 832 9.46 32.52 -51.44
CA ALA A 832 8.94 31.76 -50.30
C ALA A 832 8.99 32.52 -48.98
N ILE A 833 7.96 32.37 -48.16
CA ILE A 833 7.93 32.78 -46.74
C ILE A 833 7.65 31.54 -45.91
N ILE A 834 8.43 31.36 -44.86
CA ILE A 834 8.33 30.21 -43.94
C ILE A 834 7.72 30.64 -42.63
N TYR A 835 6.71 29.91 -42.16
CA TYR A 835 6.12 30.10 -40.84
C TYR A 835 6.21 28.81 -40.01
N ASP A 836 6.62 28.95 -38.74
CA ASP A 836 6.68 27.84 -37.78
C ASP A 836 5.96 28.27 -36.51
N TYR A 837 4.94 27.49 -36.10
CA TYR A 837 4.09 27.83 -34.95
C TYR A 837 4.72 27.37 -33.64
N LYS A 838 4.80 28.25 -32.63
CA LYS A 838 5.35 27.91 -31.32
C LYS A 838 4.30 28.16 -30.23
N THR A 839 4.04 27.10 -29.42
CA THR A 839 3.16 27.13 -28.26
C THR A 839 3.92 27.28 -26.94
N GLY A 840 5.24 27.33 -26.99
CA GLY A 840 6.18 27.50 -25.89
C GLY A 840 7.19 28.62 -26.14
N ALA A 841 8.34 28.56 -25.48
CA ALA A 841 9.40 29.55 -25.66
C ALA A 841 9.92 29.60 -27.10
N VAL A 842 9.96 30.76 -27.68
CA VAL A 842 10.50 31.00 -29.00
C VAL A 842 12.01 31.30 -28.92
N PRO A 843 12.87 30.71 -29.78
CA PRO A 843 14.29 30.99 -29.79
C PRO A 843 14.59 32.47 -30.06
N THR A 844 15.42 33.10 -29.23
CA THR A 844 15.91 34.45 -29.44
C THR A 844 16.82 34.51 -30.68
N LYS A 845 17.05 35.68 -31.26
CA LYS A 845 17.98 35.87 -32.42
C LYS A 845 19.34 35.23 -32.18
N ASN A 846 19.96 35.42 -31.00
CA ASN A 846 21.21 34.79 -30.65
C ASN A 846 21.14 33.24 -30.59
N VAL A 847 20.04 32.71 -30.08
CA VAL A 847 19.82 31.25 -30.05
C VAL A 847 19.67 30.69 -31.47
N GLN A 848 18.99 31.42 -32.37
CA GLN A 848 18.84 31.04 -33.79
C GLN A 848 20.20 31.06 -34.49
N LEU A 849 21.05 32.11 -34.26
CA LEU A 849 22.35 32.22 -34.87
C LEU A 849 23.36 31.15 -34.40
N HIS A 850 23.26 30.63 -33.21
CA HIS A 850 24.29 29.72 -32.68
C HIS A 850 23.83 28.28 -32.47
N PHE A 851 22.56 28.05 -32.15
CA PHE A 851 22.08 26.75 -31.71
C PHE A 851 20.85 26.22 -32.44
N ASP A 852 19.80 27.04 -32.58
CA ASP A 852 18.54 26.62 -33.22
C ASP A 852 18.52 27.05 -34.70
N LYS A 853 18.95 26.14 -35.57
CA LYS A 853 19.08 26.38 -37.00
C LYS A 853 17.81 26.04 -37.80
N GLN A 854 16.67 25.83 -37.15
CA GLN A 854 15.45 25.30 -37.76
C GLN A 854 15.05 26.12 -39.01
N LEU A 855 14.82 27.42 -38.87
CA LEU A 855 14.36 28.29 -39.97
C LEU A 855 15.40 28.40 -41.08
N PHE A 856 16.69 28.51 -40.77
CA PHE A 856 17.78 28.56 -41.75
C PHE A 856 17.85 27.26 -42.58
N LEU A 857 17.75 26.08 -41.92
CA LEU A 857 17.85 24.80 -42.61
C LEU A 857 16.58 24.52 -43.44
N LEU A 858 15.42 24.95 -42.98
CA LEU A 858 14.16 24.90 -43.78
C LEU A 858 14.31 25.76 -45.05
N ALA A 859 14.86 26.97 -44.91
CA ALA A 859 15.10 27.86 -46.05
C ALA A 859 16.06 27.20 -47.08
N LEU A 860 17.14 26.58 -46.63
CA LEU A 860 18.04 25.82 -47.50
C LEU A 860 17.35 24.67 -48.26
N ILE A 861 16.45 23.94 -47.56
CA ILE A 861 15.70 22.85 -48.21
C ILE A 861 14.75 23.37 -49.30
N ILE A 862 14.14 24.55 -49.07
CA ILE A 862 13.26 25.19 -50.09
C ILE A 862 14.05 25.68 -51.30
N GLU A 863 15.18 26.36 -51.06
CA GLU A 863 16.03 26.86 -52.16
C GLU A 863 16.61 25.71 -53.04
N ASP A 864 16.91 24.56 -52.44
CA ASP A 864 17.41 23.39 -53.12
C ASP A 864 16.29 22.50 -53.70
N GLY A 865 15.00 22.93 -53.63
CA GLY A 865 13.88 22.17 -54.18
C GLY A 865 13.62 20.85 -53.45
N GLY A 866 13.91 20.77 -52.15
CA GLY A 866 13.84 19.57 -51.37
C GLY A 866 12.42 19.16 -50.95
N PHE A 867 11.37 19.91 -51.31
CA PHE A 867 9.95 19.56 -51.08
C PHE A 867 9.31 19.10 -52.39
N SER A 868 8.70 17.92 -52.41
CA SER A 868 7.97 17.43 -53.58
C SER A 868 6.88 18.42 -53.99
N ASP A 869 6.68 18.61 -55.28
CA ASP A 869 5.69 19.51 -55.88
C ASP A 869 5.90 21.03 -55.59
N ILE A 870 7.08 21.42 -55.07
CA ILE A 870 7.50 22.80 -54.94
C ILE A 870 8.81 22.98 -55.73
N ALA A 871 8.79 23.84 -56.77
CA ALA A 871 10.01 24.22 -57.47
C ALA A 871 10.99 24.92 -56.51
N PRO A 872 12.30 24.89 -56.81
CA PRO A 872 13.24 25.71 -56.05
C PRO A 872 12.80 27.18 -55.98
N LEU A 873 12.69 27.74 -54.79
CA LEU A 873 12.25 29.13 -54.56
C LEU A 873 13.24 29.84 -53.67
N SER A 874 13.63 31.05 -53.99
CA SER A 874 14.36 31.90 -53.09
C SER A 874 13.49 32.28 -51.87
N VAL A 875 14.05 32.23 -50.69
CA VAL A 875 13.35 32.54 -49.44
C VAL A 875 13.51 34.02 -49.12
N SER A 876 12.38 34.76 -49.07
CA SER A 876 12.38 36.16 -48.68
C SER A 876 12.42 36.32 -47.15
N ASN A 877 11.73 35.44 -46.41
CA ASN A 877 11.64 35.55 -44.99
C ASN A 877 11.29 34.21 -44.32
N ALA A 878 11.63 34.08 -43.04
CA ALA A 878 11.23 32.96 -42.21
C ALA A 878 10.98 33.46 -40.81
N SER A 879 9.92 33.01 -40.15
CA SER A 879 9.52 33.49 -38.85
C SER A 879 8.91 32.41 -37.95
N PHE A 880 9.08 32.59 -36.66
CA PHE A 880 8.31 31.91 -35.65
C PHE A 880 7.08 32.69 -35.26
N ILE A 881 5.91 32.05 -35.27
CA ILE A 881 4.66 32.65 -34.80
C ILE A 881 4.50 32.23 -33.31
N ASP A 882 4.78 33.18 -32.43
CA ASP A 882 4.64 33.00 -30.97
C ASP A 882 3.15 33.15 -30.57
N LEU A 883 2.49 32.01 -30.45
CA LEU A 883 1.08 31.93 -30.07
C LEU A 883 0.80 32.39 -28.63
N THR A 884 1.82 32.34 -27.78
CA THR A 884 1.68 32.71 -26.35
C THR A 884 1.71 34.23 -26.20
N ASN A 885 2.66 34.91 -26.86
CA ASN A 885 2.87 36.35 -26.74
C ASN A 885 2.24 37.17 -27.89
N LYS A 886 1.52 36.49 -28.81
CA LYS A 886 0.82 37.10 -29.95
C LYS A 886 1.75 37.97 -30.81
N LYS A 887 2.87 37.41 -31.23
CA LYS A 887 3.88 38.15 -32.02
C LYS A 887 4.60 37.22 -33.01
N GLU A 888 5.17 37.83 -34.04
CA GLU A 888 5.98 37.17 -35.05
C GLU A 888 7.47 37.53 -34.81
N ILE A 889 8.34 36.51 -34.84
CA ILE A 889 9.78 36.68 -34.60
C ILE A 889 10.53 36.18 -35.83
N PHE A 890 11.13 37.09 -36.55
CA PHE A 890 11.83 36.82 -37.78
C PHE A 890 13.21 36.19 -37.57
N ALA A 891 13.57 35.31 -38.48
CA ALA A 891 14.95 34.79 -38.57
C ALA A 891 15.92 35.91 -38.95
N PRO A 892 17.11 36.01 -38.31
CA PRO A 892 18.05 37.10 -38.51
C PRO A 892 18.89 36.88 -39.78
N PHE A 893 18.25 36.84 -40.98
CA PHE A 893 18.94 36.73 -42.28
C PHE A 893 19.75 38.00 -42.62
N ASP A 894 19.44 39.13 -41.99
CA ASP A 894 20.20 40.36 -42.04
C ASP A 894 21.57 40.28 -41.39
N GLN A 895 21.74 39.45 -40.39
CA GLN A 895 22.99 39.32 -39.65
C GLN A 895 23.93 38.21 -40.23
N GLU A 896 23.36 37.19 -40.84
CA GLU A 896 24.13 36.12 -41.46
C GLU A 896 23.41 35.56 -42.68
N SER A 897 24.07 35.50 -43.84
CA SER A 897 23.47 35.02 -45.09
C SER A 897 23.17 33.52 -45.05
N LEU A 898 22.17 33.08 -45.84
CA LEU A 898 21.86 31.67 -46.02
C LEU A 898 23.04 30.83 -46.50
N GLU A 899 23.87 31.40 -47.36
CA GLU A 899 25.09 30.72 -47.90
C GLU A 899 26.12 30.51 -46.80
N THR A 900 26.31 31.45 -45.89
CA THR A 900 27.15 31.27 -44.70
C THR A 900 26.64 30.15 -43.81
N HIS A 901 25.33 30.05 -43.59
CA HIS A 901 24.73 28.93 -42.86
C HIS A 901 24.89 27.62 -43.59
N ARG A 902 24.79 27.56 -44.90
CA ARG A 902 25.07 26.38 -45.76
C ARG A 902 26.48 25.87 -45.53
N GLY A 903 27.46 26.76 -45.56
CA GLY A 903 28.87 26.44 -45.27
C GLY A 903 29.10 25.91 -43.86
N LYS A 904 28.54 26.59 -42.87
CA LYS A 904 28.64 26.14 -41.45
C LYS A 904 27.96 24.79 -41.21
N PHE A 905 26.82 24.55 -41.85
CA PHE A 905 26.13 23.25 -41.79
C PHE A 905 26.96 22.14 -42.41
N HIS A 906 27.55 22.39 -43.60
CA HIS A 906 28.42 21.42 -44.26
C HIS A 906 29.62 21.05 -43.40
N LEU A 907 30.32 22.02 -42.83
CA LEU A 907 31.43 21.82 -41.91
C LEU A 907 31.05 21.06 -40.64
N LEU A 908 29.85 21.31 -40.11
CA LEU A 908 29.33 20.58 -38.94
C LEU A 908 29.14 19.09 -39.25
N ILE A 909 28.51 18.75 -40.39
CA ILE A 909 28.29 17.37 -40.78
C ILE A 909 29.62 16.68 -41.11
N GLU A 910 30.50 17.30 -41.88
CA GLU A 910 31.85 16.79 -42.19
C GLU A 910 32.61 16.45 -40.89
N ARG A 911 32.59 17.37 -39.93
CA ARG A 911 33.21 17.16 -38.62
C ARG A 911 32.68 15.91 -37.89
N TYR A 912 31.37 15.68 -37.86
CA TYR A 912 30.79 14.51 -37.18
C TYR A 912 30.82 13.23 -38.03
N LEU A 913 31.13 13.28 -39.31
CA LEU A 913 31.48 12.13 -40.12
C LEU A 913 32.94 11.71 -39.99
N ASN A 914 33.82 12.57 -39.44
CA ASN A 914 35.20 12.23 -39.15
C ASN A 914 35.31 11.26 -37.97
N PRO A 915 36.00 10.10 -38.10
CA PRO A 915 36.16 9.11 -37.05
C PRO A 915 36.76 9.65 -35.74
N ASP A 916 37.64 10.65 -35.83
CA ASP A 916 38.32 11.23 -34.66
C ASP A 916 37.44 12.16 -33.84
N GLN A 917 36.34 12.62 -34.40
CA GLN A 917 35.38 13.45 -33.68
C GLN A 917 34.50 12.61 -32.74
N GLY A 918 34.60 12.87 -31.44
CA GLY A 918 33.77 12.24 -30.44
C GLY A 918 32.37 12.87 -30.32
N PHE A 919 31.40 12.06 -29.95
CA PHE A 919 30.04 12.51 -29.61
C PHE A 919 29.94 12.84 -28.12
N THR A 920 30.39 14.04 -27.74
CA THR A 920 30.52 14.50 -26.36
C THR A 920 29.14 14.71 -25.69
N ALA A 921 28.95 14.17 -24.49
CA ALA A 921 27.76 14.40 -23.70
C ALA A 921 27.66 15.85 -23.20
N ARG A 922 26.45 16.43 -23.28
CA ARG A 922 26.07 17.76 -22.77
C ARG A 922 27.08 18.87 -23.15
N ARG A 923 27.38 18.97 -24.43
CA ARG A 923 28.43 19.87 -24.95
C ARG A 923 28.07 21.35 -24.74
N ALA A 924 26.83 21.73 -24.99
CA ALA A 924 26.36 23.11 -24.96
C ALA A 924 24.85 23.19 -24.56
N MET A 925 24.51 22.67 -23.39
CA MET A 925 23.15 22.77 -22.85
C MET A 925 22.81 24.24 -22.49
N PHE A 926 21.53 24.59 -22.42
CA PHE A 926 21.10 25.93 -22.02
C PHE A 926 21.37 26.18 -20.55
N GLN A 927 20.99 25.22 -19.71
CA GLN A 927 21.15 25.23 -18.28
C GLN A 927 21.73 23.88 -17.83
N VAL A 928 22.34 23.86 -16.67
CA VAL A 928 22.90 22.62 -16.10
C VAL A 928 21.80 21.63 -15.78
N GLU A 929 20.64 22.15 -15.40
CA GLU A 929 19.44 21.42 -15.00
C GLU A 929 18.61 20.88 -16.17
N ASP A 930 18.95 21.23 -17.43
CA ASP A 930 18.27 20.67 -18.60
C ASP A 930 18.36 19.16 -18.59
N ILE A 931 17.22 18.46 -18.66
CA ILE A 931 17.15 17.00 -18.64
C ILE A 931 17.33 16.45 -20.06
N SER A 932 18.24 15.46 -20.20
CA SER A 932 18.35 14.65 -21.42
C SER A 932 17.88 13.22 -21.15
N ASP A 933 17.16 12.62 -22.11
CA ASP A 933 16.71 11.21 -22.02
C ASP A 933 17.87 10.23 -21.80
N TYR A 934 19.11 10.67 -22.09
CA TYR A 934 20.31 9.84 -22.04
C TYR A 934 21.24 10.19 -20.86
N ASP A 935 20.82 11.05 -19.93
CA ASP A 935 21.63 11.44 -18.77
C ASP A 935 22.02 10.23 -17.91
N GLY A 936 21.10 9.29 -17.69
CA GLY A 936 21.38 8.07 -16.94
C GLY A 936 22.44 7.18 -17.62
N ILE A 937 22.44 7.08 -18.95
CA ILE A 937 23.40 6.26 -19.71
C ILE A 937 24.76 6.97 -19.77
N SER A 938 24.78 8.28 -19.92
CA SER A 938 25.99 9.08 -19.87
C SER A 938 26.58 9.22 -18.46
N ARG A 939 25.83 8.76 -17.45
CA ARG A 939 26.16 8.88 -16.03
C ARG A 939 26.39 10.34 -15.61
N PHE A 940 25.58 11.26 -16.18
CA PHE A 940 25.57 12.66 -15.75
C PHE A 940 25.21 12.77 -14.27
N GLY A 941 25.94 13.61 -13.54
CA GLY A 941 25.90 13.71 -12.08
C GLY A 941 27.12 13.08 -11.39
N GLU A 942 27.84 12.16 -12.08
CA GLU A 942 29.12 11.65 -11.62
C GLU A 942 30.30 12.50 -12.16
N TRP A 943 30.09 13.27 -13.21
CA TRP A 943 31.04 14.17 -13.84
C TRP A 943 30.41 15.55 -14.05
N SER A 944 31.29 16.58 -14.16
CA SER A 944 30.91 17.96 -14.42
C SER A 944 31.01 18.31 -15.91
N ILE A 945 30.21 19.28 -16.37
CA ILE A 945 30.32 19.81 -17.76
C ILE A 945 31.71 20.40 -18.04
N GLN A 946 32.42 20.81 -17.01
CA GLN A 946 33.81 21.35 -17.12
C GLN A 946 34.84 20.25 -17.26
N ASP A 947 34.51 18.99 -16.96
CA ASP A 947 35.46 17.89 -17.05
C ASP A 947 35.83 17.61 -18.50
N LYS A 948 37.11 17.24 -18.71
CA LYS A 948 37.60 16.86 -20.02
C LYS A 948 36.94 15.59 -20.50
N ALA A 949 36.28 15.66 -21.66
CA ALA A 949 35.60 14.54 -22.26
C ALA A 949 36.58 13.47 -22.79
N GLN A 950 36.26 12.20 -22.64
CA GLN A 950 37.07 11.05 -23.03
C GLN A 950 36.31 10.04 -23.87
#